data_89f55145607bac7fce0b009eefe30a4f
#
_entry.id   89f55145607bac7fce0b009eefe30a4f
#
_cell.length_a   1.000
_cell.length_b   1.000
_cell.length_c   1.000
_cell.angle_alpha   90.00
_cell.angle_beta   90.00
_cell.angle_gamma   90.00
#
_symmetry.space_group_name_H-M   'P 1'
#
loop_
_entity.id
_entity.type
_entity.pdbx_description
1 polymer ?
#
loop_
_entity_poly.entity_id
_entity_poly.type
_entity_poly.pdbx_seq_one_letter_code
_entity_poly.pdbx_strand_id
1 'polypeptide(L)'
;MKTILTTIIITVLLSLFPGSATAATEPLPLMQPQLAGEELELGLVDEQTLWLRAGSQLYKSADEGQSWLDISPSTGMINPYLVVSFPGPELGYAMLIIQTETMLELELHKTFDQGISWEIVETTLENKLNQEFSQPFSSFQMQWLDDNFGWIMVKETTSSNFSIGTLYQTSDGGQQWKAVEVPVAEEFVFLNEGLGFMLNPADSQTLYRTTDGGLNWAVFGMEIPPELFASQFTIDLPMATDDDQFFLPVTIHSDEDSDFQVLVDINATLSAKSPLDLESLGVIPLILPASAKTGPKGTQKQISEVHTRNTQNLWVEVSAGGCENLLADDGSLVIECESTWQVLKSGNNGLTWEEVSLPGGIKQVSEKFNTQEQSVEFGLESKSPGIQAGEWVQNYTGHAFDKCEVPTLSQLQTWYNQSPYRAVNLYIGGISRFCTNTALTASYVQSIYRQGWKLIPTWVGHQAPCTKFKYPFPYNVTQAYQYGVNNANQANSRMKELNLSNPDGSGNIIYLDLEHFGYTSNCSAAARAYLEGWTTRMTQLGITTGLYSTTSNITDNRFFDVGEQFDAVWAAEWYQTPGFRPNQTVWNLRYLSNNYWTNNQRILQYSGGHTQTWGGLSMDIDSNVAEGKVAVPYGADLTAPVTTASLNGTFGQGDWYNVPVRITLTATDNSVGVRHTYYKIGDGIWNLYTAPFLVSGSSTMTVTYLSVDKVDNWEAPKIVTFKVDTVPPVLSRLIKVGCRAHDGVPQRWCNNAYFAWDPAVDTGVGVPTTQAYQYYWGTNRQGTSTNYTQGLWFDPQPVPMQTPYYFRLRVRDNHGNWSAWKTMFTLIYDPFAKDPIWLPIIHK
;
A
#
# COMPACT_ATOMS: atom_id res chain seq x y z
N MET A 1 -26.89 18.23 -67.86
CA MET A 1 -28.14 18.65 -67.24
C MET A 1 -28.83 17.45 -66.63
N LYS A 2 -28.13 16.66 -65.82
CA LYS A 2 -28.60 15.46 -65.13
C LYS A 2 -27.73 15.18 -63.87
N THR A 3 -27.36 16.23 -63.12
CA THR A 3 -26.51 16.04 -61.93
C THR A 3 -26.77 17.06 -60.80
N ILE A 4 -27.98 17.67 -60.78
CA ILE A 4 -28.34 18.66 -59.73
C ILE A 4 -29.68 18.34 -59.04
N LEU A 5 -30.30 17.20 -59.28
CA LEU A 5 -31.60 16.86 -58.68
C LEU A 5 -31.59 15.70 -57.69
N THR A 6 -30.40 15.20 -57.26
CA THR A 6 -30.32 14.06 -56.35
C THR A 6 -29.79 14.48 -54.94
N THR A 7 -29.48 15.76 -54.72
CA THR A 7 -28.91 16.23 -53.43
C THR A 7 -29.90 17.00 -52.55
N ILE A 8 -31.16 17.18 -52.99
CA ILE A 8 -32.17 17.98 -52.24
C ILE A 8 -33.28 17.08 -51.61
N ILE A 9 -33.35 15.77 -51.93
CA ILE A 9 -34.37 14.87 -51.37
C ILE A 9 -33.88 14.06 -50.18
N ILE A 10 -32.60 14.04 -49.84
CA ILE A 10 -32.05 13.35 -48.66
C ILE A 10 -32.03 14.21 -47.38
N THR A 11 -32.29 15.53 -47.49
CA THR A 11 -32.21 16.46 -46.31
C THR A 11 -33.57 16.73 -45.64
N VAL A 12 -34.66 16.20 -46.11
CA VAL A 12 -36.04 16.50 -45.56
C VAL A 12 -36.75 15.25 -44.99
N LEU A 13 -36.11 14.06 -44.96
CA LEU A 13 -36.72 12.83 -44.42
C LEU A 13 -36.03 12.30 -43.13
N LEU A 14 -35.18 13.12 -42.47
CA LEU A 14 -34.47 12.75 -41.24
C LEU A 14 -34.91 13.55 -39.98
N SER A 15 -36.11 14.16 -40.04
CA SER A 15 -36.61 14.97 -38.91
C SER A 15 -37.91 14.48 -38.25
N LEU A 16 -38.28 13.21 -38.39
CA LEU A 16 -39.53 12.69 -37.79
C LEU A 16 -39.38 11.29 -37.11
N PHE A 17 -38.24 10.95 -36.52
CA PHE A 17 -38.19 9.89 -35.52
C PHE A 17 -37.45 10.44 -34.28
N PRO A 18 -37.98 10.29 -33.06
CA PRO A 18 -37.22 10.56 -31.87
C PRO A 18 -36.16 9.49 -31.72
N GLY A 19 -34.95 9.77 -32.21
CA GLY A 19 -33.81 8.91 -32.06
C GLY A 19 -33.43 8.82 -30.61
N SER A 20 -33.37 7.63 -30.05
CA SER A 20 -32.55 7.29 -28.88
C SER A 20 -31.15 7.86 -29.10
N ALA A 21 -30.76 8.81 -28.26
CA ALA A 21 -29.42 9.34 -28.24
C ALA A 21 -28.46 8.18 -27.94
N THR A 22 -27.81 7.67 -28.96
CA THR A 22 -26.52 7.05 -28.80
C THR A 22 -25.59 8.17 -28.36
N ALA A 23 -25.15 8.12 -27.11
CA ALA A 23 -24.07 8.96 -26.64
C ALA A 23 -22.91 8.78 -27.63
N ALA A 24 -22.58 9.83 -28.37
CA ALA A 24 -21.30 9.94 -28.99
C ALA A 24 -20.29 9.82 -27.82
N THR A 25 -19.49 8.79 -27.83
CA THR A 25 -18.28 8.72 -27.03
C THR A 25 -17.43 9.87 -27.50
N GLU A 26 -17.47 11.00 -26.77
CA GLU A 26 -16.36 11.94 -26.81
C GLU A 26 -15.10 11.09 -26.55
N PRO A 27 -14.02 11.28 -27.32
CA PRO A 27 -12.74 10.70 -26.95
C PRO A 27 -12.52 11.17 -25.51
N LEU A 28 -12.39 10.21 -24.59
CA LEU A 28 -11.97 10.48 -23.21
C LEU A 28 -10.83 11.48 -23.32
N PRO A 29 -10.87 12.64 -22.58
CA PRO A 29 -9.74 13.51 -22.54
C PRO A 29 -8.56 12.63 -22.17
N LEU A 30 -7.50 12.71 -22.98
CA LEU A 30 -6.21 12.16 -22.63
C LEU A 30 -6.01 12.61 -21.19
N MET A 31 -6.11 11.69 -20.25
CA MET A 31 -5.75 11.96 -18.87
C MET A 31 -4.33 12.50 -18.96
N GLN A 32 -4.18 13.79 -18.71
CA GLN A 32 -2.86 14.30 -18.37
C GLN A 32 -2.41 13.42 -17.21
N PRO A 33 -1.22 12.82 -17.27
CA PRO A 33 -0.71 12.08 -16.14
C PRO A 33 -0.74 13.07 -14.97
N GLN A 34 -1.59 12.83 -13.98
CA GLN A 34 -1.32 13.37 -12.67
C GLN A 34 0.05 12.79 -12.32
N LEU A 35 1.03 13.66 -12.20
CA LEU A 35 2.38 13.40 -11.74
C LEU A 35 2.28 12.73 -10.37
N ALA A 36 2.08 11.41 -10.38
CA ALA A 36 2.27 10.57 -9.22
C ALA A 36 3.79 10.37 -9.14
N GLY A 37 4.43 10.98 -8.13
CA GLY A 37 5.83 10.83 -7.78
C GLY A 37 6.77 11.00 -8.97
N GLU A 38 7.27 12.21 -9.21
CA GLU A 38 8.40 12.39 -10.13
C GLU A 38 9.55 11.52 -9.61
N GLU A 39 10.07 10.64 -10.45
CA GLU A 39 11.27 9.87 -10.13
C GLU A 39 12.41 10.86 -9.91
N LEU A 40 12.87 10.96 -8.67
CA LEU A 40 13.94 11.87 -8.27
C LEU A 40 15.24 11.09 -8.22
N GLU A 41 16.28 11.66 -8.79
CA GLU A 41 17.62 11.10 -8.77
C GLU A 41 18.62 12.23 -8.55
N LEU A 42 19.47 12.10 -7.55
CA LEU A 42 20.52 13.06 -7.21
C LEU A 42 21.86 12.52 -7.66
N GLY A 43 22.77 13.42 -8.07
CA GLY A 43 24.14 13.03 -8.31
C GLY A 43 25.12 14.17 -8.00
N LEU A 44 26.35 13.78 -7.72
CA LEU A 44 27.47 14.69 -7.47
C LEU A 44 28.33 14.82 -8.71
N VAL A 45 28.67 16.07 -9.06
CA VAL A 45 29.68 16.36 -10.06
C VAL A 45 31.03 16.59 -9.38
N ASP A 46 31.05 17.42 -8.35
CA ASP A 46 32.19 17.72 -7.49
C ASP A 46 31.72 18.05 -6.06
N GLU A 47 32.62 18.54 -5.18
CA GLU A 47 32.30 18.85 -3.78
C GLU A 47 31.20 19.90 -3.56
N GLN A 48 30.91 20.76 -4.55
CA GLN A 48 29.94 21.85 -4.45
C GLN A 48 28.81 21.73 -5.47
N THR A 49 29.01 20.93 -6.51
CA THR A 49 28.13 20.85 -7.66
C THR A 49 27.31 19.57 -7.64
N LEU A 50 26.01 19.76 -7.60
CA LEU A 50 25.00 18.70 -7.62
C LEU A 50 24.17 18.80 -8.90
N TRP A 51 23.69 17.68 -9.37
CA TRP A 51 22.53 17.67 -10.28
C TRP A 51 21.36 16.90 -9.66
N LEU A 52 20.15 17.26 -10.04
CA LEU A 52 18.92 16.61 -9.64
C LEU A 52 18.05 16.40 -10.87
N ARG A 53 17.71 15.15 -11.15
CA ARG A 53 16.69 14.78 -12.15
C ARG A 53 15.34 14.66 -11.46
N ALA A 54 14.33 15.28 -12.05
CA ALA A 54 12.94 15.16 -11.64
C ALA A 54 12.09 14.86 -12.88
N GLY A 55 11.80 13.59 -13.10
CA GLY A 55 11.14 13.14 -14.32
C GLY A 55 11.98 13.47 -15.57
N SER A 56 11.45 14.31 -16.47
CA SER A 56 12.15 14.79 -17.68
C SER A 56 12.93 16.10 -17.48
N GLN A 57 12.94 16.65 -16.27
CA GLN A 57 13.64 17.89 -15.94
C GLN A 57 14.97 17.62 -15.25
N LEU A 58 15.97 18.48 -15.56
CA LEU A 58 17.30 18.38 -15.00
C LEU A 58 17.70 19.72 -14.37
N TYR A 59 18.05 19.68 -13.12
CA TYR A 59 18.49 20.84 -12.36
C TYR A 59 19.93 20.68 -11.92
N LYS A 60 20.64 21.80 -11.80
CA LYS A 60 22.00 21.87 -11.28
C LYS A 60 22.10 22.89 -10.17
N SER A 61 22.81 22.54 -9.11
CA SER A 61 23.27 23.45 -8.07
C SER A 61 24.80 23.55 -8.13
N ALA A 62 25.33 24.75 -8.00
CA ALA A 62 26.77 25.02 -7.89
C ALA A 62 27.13 25.55 -6.49
N ASP A 63 26.22 25.49 -5.55
CA ASP A 63 26.34 26.05 -4.20
C ASP A 63 25.80 25.08 -3.13
N GLU A 64 26.07 23.78 -3.35
CA GLU A 64 25.74 22.71 -2.40
C GLU A 64 24.24 22.58 -2.14
N GLY A 65 23.38 22.85 -3.15
CA GLY A 65 21.94 22.74 -3.05
C GLY A 65 21.21 23.98 -2.51
N GLN A 66 21.91 25.11 -2.32
CA GLN A 66 21.26 26.34 -1.86
C GLN A 66 20.45 27.01 -2.97
N SER A 67 20.92 26.93 -4.20
CA SER A 67 20.18 27.39 -5.38
C SER A 67 20.27 26.39 -6.53
N TRP A 68 19.23 26.36 -7.38
CA TRP A 68 19.13 25.42 -8.49
C TRP A 68 18.82 26.13 -9.80
N LEU A 69 19.50 25.73 -10.87
CA LEU A 69 19.31 26.20 -12.23
C LEU A 69 18.73 25.04 -13.07
N ASP A 70 17.68 25.30 -13.82
CA ASP A 70 17.18 24.37 -14.83
C ASP A 70 18.18 24.34 -16.00
N ILE A 71 18.73 23.15 -16.24
CA ILE A 71 19.70 22.85 -17.29
C ILE A 71 19.19 21.77 -18.25
N SER A 72 17.89 21.53 -18.28
CA SER A 72 17.26 20.51 -19.11
C SER A 72 17.64 20.70 -20.60
N PRO A 73 18.05 19.63 -21.30
CA PRO A 73 18.31 19.73 -22.73
C PRO A 73 17.04 20.11 -23.50
N SER A 74 17.14 21.03 -24.46
CA SER A 74 16.00 21.36 -25.31
C SER A 74 15.81 20.26 -26.37
N THR A 75 14.63 19.70 -26.47
CA THR A 75 14.30 18.62 -27.42
C THR A 75 12.95 18.86 -28.08
N GLY A 76 12.75 18.26 -29.26
CA GLY A 76 11.44 18.14 -29.90
C GLY A 76 10.59 17.00 -29.36
N MET A 77 11.13 16.15 -28.50
CA MET A 77 10.45 15.01 -27.89
C MET A 77 9.43 15.46 -26.85
N ILE A 78 8.34 14.72 -26.68
CA ILE A 78 7.29 15.02 -25.69
C ILE A 78 7.45 14.07 -24.52
N ASN A 79 7.75 14.62 -23.33
CA ASN A 79 7.94 13.87 -22.07
C ASN A 79 8.91 12.67 -22.24
N PRO A 80 10.15 12.89 -22.70
CA PRO A 80 11.12 11.81 -22.80
C PRO A 80 11.55 11.32 -21.42
N TYR A 81 11.90 10.04 -21.31
CA TYR A 81 12.65 9.54 -20.17
C TYR A 81 14.08 10.07 -20.29
N LEU A 82 14.63 10.62 -19.22
CA LEU A 82 15.93 11.26 -19.19
C LEU A 82 16.90 10.45 -18.35
N VAL A 83 18.07 10.16 -18.90
CA VAL A 83 19.20 9.55 -18.19
C VAL A 83 20.40 10.47 -18.33
N VAL A 84 21.13 10.73 -17.26
CA VAL A 84 22.23 11.69 -17.24
C VAL A 84 23.50 11.09 -16.64
N SER A 85 24.65 11.64 -17.05
CA SER A 85 25.95 11.34 -16.46
C SER A 85 26.88 12.54 -16.59
N PHE A 86 27.49 12.95 -15.48
CA PHE A 86 28.44 14.05 -15.43
C PHE A 86 29.80 13.52 -14.96
N PRO A 87 30.72 13.20 -15.87
CA PRO A 87 32.07 12.75 -15.53
C PRO A 87 32.95 13.84 -14.93
N GLY A 88 32.57 15.12 -15.09
CA GLY A 88 33.29 16.25 -14.54
C GLY A 88 32.47 17.53 -14.53
N PRO A 89 32.98 18.63 -13.94
CA PRO A 89 32.20 19.84 -13.71
C PRO A 89 31.74 20.55 -15.01
N GLU A 90 32.51 20.43 -16.10
CA GLU A 90 32.16 21.07 -17.39
C GLU A 90 31.48 20.11 -18.35
N LEU A 91 31.83 18.82 -18.30
CA LEU A 91 31.38 17.77 -19.22
C LEU A 91 30.17 17.03 -18.68
N GLY A 92 29.14 16.91 -19.49
CA GLY A 92 27.95 16.15 -19.17
C GLY A 92 27.29 15.50 -20.38
N TYR A 93 26.59 14.43 -20.15
CA TYR A 93 25.79 13.71 -21.14
C TYR A 93 24.37 13.55 -20.65
N ALA A 94 23.42 13.68 -21.55
CA ALA A 94 22.01 13.47 -21.32
C ALA A 94 21.44 12.63 -22.47
N MET A 95 20.83 11.50 -22.16
CA MET A 95 20.12 10.68 -23.13
C MET A 95 18.63 10.85 -22.92
N LEU A 96 17.94 11.29 -23.96
CA LEU A 96 16.49 11.40 -24.00
C LEU A 96 15.93 10.23 -24.77
N ILE A 97 14.93 9.58 -24.18
CA ILE A 97 14.41 8.30 -24.65
C ILE A 97 12.89 8.42 -24.77
N ILE A 98 12.36 8.14 -25.97
CA ILE A 98 10.93 7.88 -26.14
C ILE A 98 10.76 6.46 -26.59
N GLN A 99 9.94 5.75 -25.84
CA GLN A 99 9.53 4.40 -26.17
C GLN A 99 8.06 4.38 -26.55
N THR A 100 7.77 3.86 -27.73
CA THR A 100 6.41 3.51 -28.17
C THR A 100 6.27 1.98 -28.24
N GLU A 101 5.08 1.48 -28.52
CA GLU A 101 4.85 0.03 -28.67
C GLU A 101 5.72 -0.63 -29.75
N THR A 102 6.23 0.14 -30.71
CA THR A 102 6.95 -0.38 -31.88
C THR A 102 8.29 0.28 -32.15
N MET A 103 8.61 1.39 -31.47
CA MET A 103 9.84 2.16 -31.76
C MET A 103 10.47 2.66 -30.45
N LEU A 104 11.78 2.65 -30.44
CA LEU A 104 12.63 3.32 -29.47
C LEU A 104 13.37 4.47 -30.19
N GLU A 105 13.15 5.69 -29.74
CA GLU A 105 13.83 6.90 -30.23
C GLU A 105 14.75 7.40 -29.14
N LEU A 106 16.02 7.60 -29.49
CA LEU A 106 17.09 8.02 -28.59
C LEU A 106 17.74 9.27 -29.13
N GLU A 107 17.90 10.28 -28.29
CA GLU A 107 18.75 11.43 -28.57
C GLU A 107 19.84 11.54 -27.50
N LEU A 108 21.10 11.47 -27.90
CA LEU A 108 22.23 11.72 -27.02
C LEU A 108 22.66 13.17 -27.12
N HIS A 109 22.66 13.86 -26.03
CA HIS A 109 23.08 15.25 -25.89
C HIS A 109 24.36 15.32 -25.06
N LYS A 110 25.26 16.26 -25.41
CA LYS A 110 26.50 16.51 -24.73
C LYS A 110 26.64 17.96 -24.40
N THR A 111 27.22 18.30 -23.27
CA THR A 111 27.55 19.64 -22.84
C THR A 111 29.00 19.75 -22.45
N PHE A 112 29.61 20.93 -22.69
CA PHE A 112 30.95 21.32 -22.23
C PHE A 112 30.95 22.58 -21.38
N ASP A 113 29.76 23.05 -21.00
CA ASP A 113 29.55 24.28 -20.25
C ASP A 113 28.60 24.09 -19.07
N GLN A 114 28.71 22.94 -18.49
CA GLN A 114 27.92 22.60 -17.26
C GLN A 114 26.41 22.48 -17.49
N GLY A 115 25.99 22.18 -18.71
CA GLY A 115 24.56 22.04 -19.05
C GLY A 115 23.90 23.35 -19.47
N ILE A 116 24.64 24.47 -19.59
CA ILE A 116 24.07 25.74 -20.07
C ILE A 116 23.67 25.60 -21.54
N SER A 117 24.47 24.89 -22.33
CA SER A 117 24.14 24.52 -23.70
C SER A 117 24.38 23.02 -23.95
N TRP A 118 23.58 22.44 -24.85
CA TRP A 118 23.65 21.04 -25.21
C TRP A 118 23.78 20.89 -26.73
N GLU A 119 24.69 20.00 -27.15
CA GLU A 119 24.89 19.62 -28.54
C GLU A 119 24.41 18.18 -28.75
N ILE A 120 23.68 17.93 -29.85
CA ILE A 120 23.23 16.57 -30.19
C ILE A 120 24.42 15.79 -30.77
N VAL A 121 24.70 14.61 -30.24
CA VAL A 121 25.69 13.67 -30.74
C VAL A 121 25.01 12.74 -31.72
N GLU A 122 25.46 12.72 -33.00
CA GLU A 122 25.01 11.70 -33.95
C GLU A 122 25.51 10.33 -33.46
N THR A 123 24.59 9.46 -33.07
CA THR A 123 24.92 8.17 -32.44
C THR A 123 24.45 7.00 -33.28
N THR A 124 25.21 5.91 -33.30
CA THR A 124 24.87 4.67 -33.96
C THR A 124 25.12 3.50 -33.01
N LEU A 125 24.04 2.81 -32.68
CA LEU A 125 24.09 1.60 -31.85
C LEU A 125 24.18 0.33 -32.73
N GLU A 126 25.17 -0.52 -32.47
CA GLU A 126 25.43 -1.70 -33.27
C GLU A 126 24.29 -2.72 -33.16
N ASN A 127 23.64 -2.96 -34.28
CA ASN A 127 22.80 -4.15 -34.58
C ASN A 127 21.43 -4.37 -33.98
N LYS A 128 20.85 -3.60 -33.06
CA LYS A 128 19.56 -4.01 -32.45
C LYS A 128 18.49 -2.93 -32.21
N LEU A 129 18.83 -1.68 -32.08
CA LEU A 129 17.87 -0.64 -31.68
C LEU A 129 16.98 -0.12 -32.80
N ASN A 130 17.24 -0.49 -34.06
CA ASN A 130 16.38 -0.14 -35.22
C ASN A 130 15.53 -1.30 -35.76
N GLN A 131 15.40 -2.41 -35.02
CA GLN A 131 14.47 -3.48 -35.36
C GLN A 131 13.19 -3.31 -34.54
N GLU A 132 12.05 -3.73 -35.11
CA GLU A 132 10.79 -3.83 -34.35
C GLU A 132 11.02 -4.64 -33.07
N PHE A 133 11.03 -3.96 -31.94
CA PHE A 133 11.15 -4.61 -30.64
C PHE A 133 9.84 -5.28 -30.28
N SER A 134 9.91 -6.54 -29.95
CA SER A 134 8.76 -7.30 -29.46
C SER A 134 8.43 -7.01 -28.00
N GLN A 135 9.33 -6.29 -27.30
CA GLN A 135 9.21 -5.98 -25.87
C GLN A 135 9.68 -4.53 -25.58
N PRO A 136 9.01 -3.80 -24.68
CA PRO A 136 9.53 -2.55 -24.13
C PRO A 136 10.79 -2.79 -23.28
N PHE A 137 11.56 -1.74 -23.00
CA PHE A 137 12.68 -1.77 -22.06
C PHE A 137 12.20 -1.33 -20.68
N SER A 138 12.76 -1.94 -19.62
CA SER A 138 12.35 -1.61 -18.24
C SER A 138 13.16 -0.46 -17.64
N SER A 139 14.45 -0.40 -17.92
CA SER A 139 15.30 0.67 -17.41
C SER A 139 16.51 0.94 -18.32
N PHE A 140 17.04 2.14 -18.19
CA PHE A 140 18.27 2.58 -18.81
C PHE A 140 19.14 3.19 -17.74
N GLN A 141 20.42 2.84 -17.75
CA GLN A 141 21.44 3.50 -16.94
C GLN A 141 22.60 3.89 -17.84
N MET A 142 23.16 5.06 -17.62
CA MET A 142 24.28 5.57 -18.41
C MET A 142 25.37 6.07 -17.49
N GLN A 143 26.61 5.74 -17.80
CA GLN A 143 27.79 6.27 -17.14
C GLN A 143 28.87 6.67 -18.13
N TRP A 144 29.51 7.80 -17.89
CA TRP A 144 30.66 8.30 -18.62
C TRP A 144 31.83 8.50 -17.65
N LEU A 145 33.05 8.14 -18.07
CA LEU A 145 34.28 8.42 -17.33
C LEU A 145 34.92 9.70 -17.79
N ASP A 146 34.89 9.94 -19.11
CA ASP A 146 35.50 11.09 -19.76
C ASP A 146 34.78 11.41 -21.06
N ASP A 147 35.43 12.20 -21.93
CA ASP A 147 34.90 12.62 -23.22
C ASP A 147 34.80 11.49 -24.25
N ASN A 148 35.43 10.35 -24.05
CA ASN A 148 35.49 9.25 -24.99
C ASN A 148 34.81 7.98 -24.51
N PHE A 149 34.98 7.64 -23.22
CA PHE A 149 34.55 6.37 -22.66
C PHE A 149 33.23 6.46 -21.90
N GLY A 150 32.28 5.66 -22.33
CA GLY A 150 30.97 5.58 -21.69
C GLY A 150 30.30 4.21 -21.85
N TRP A 151 29.33 3.94 -20.99
CA TRP A 151 28.51 2.73 -21.00
C TRP A 151 27.03 3.08 -20.89
N ILE A 152 26.21 2.26 -21.54
CA ILE A 152 24.75 2.28 -21.39
C ILE A 152 24.28 0.87 -21.13
N MET A 153 23.59 0.66 -20.00
CA MET A 153 22.83 -0.55 -19.73
C MET A 153 21.41 -0.36 -20.23
N VAL A 154 20.95 -1.31 -21.02
CA VAL A 154 19.57 -1.38 -21.49
C VAL A 154 18.98 -2.68 -20.96
N LYS A 155 18.14 -2.59 -19.92
CA LYS A 155 17.43 -3.73 -19.33
C LYS A 155 16.17 -4.02 -20.14
N GLU A 156 16.07 -5.23 -20.66
CA GLU A 156 14.87 -5.67 -21.41
C GLU A 156 13.75 -5.93 -20.41
N THR A 157 12.54 -5.49 -20.73
CA THR A 157 11.35 -5.84 -19.95
C THR A 157 11.09 -7.32 -20.07
N THR A 158 11.10 -8.00 -18.94
CA THR A 158 10.50 -9.34 -18.81
C THR A 158 9.35 -9.21 -17.86
N SER A 159 8.30 -9.99 -18.07
CA SER A 159 7.11 -9.88 -17.21
C SER A 159 7.34 -10.36 -15.78
N SER A 160 8.47 -11.00 -15.51
CA SER A 160 8.92 -11.40 -14.17
C SER A 160 10.14 -10.62 -13.68
N ASN A 161 10.41 -9.45 -14.25
CA ASN A 161 11.54 -8.56 -13.92
C ASN A 161 12.90 -9.32 -13.83
N PHE A 162 13.13 -10.21 -14.78
CA PHE A 162 14.44 -10.88 -14.86
C PHE A 162 15.49 -9.89 -15.34
N SER A 163 16.68 -9.98 -14.79
CA SER A 163 17.84 -9.13 -15.11
C SER A 163 18.45 -9.46 -16.47
N ILE A 164 17.63 -9.34 -17.53
CA ILE A 164 18.06 -9.58 -18.93
C ILE A 164 18.23 -8.24 -19.63
N GLY A 165 19.35 -8.06 -20.32
CA GLY A 165 19.61 -6.83 -21.08
C GLY A 165 20.95 -6.84 -21.77
N THR A 166 21.37 -5.67 -22.23
CA THR A 166 22.61 -5.48 -22.97
C THR A 166 23.38 -4.28 -22.45
N LEU A 167 24.63 -4.45 -22.15
CA LEU A 167 25.56 -3.36 -21.87
C LEU A 167 26.17 -2.90 -23.20
N TYR A 168 26.10 -1.62 -23.52
CA TYR A 168 26.78 -1.01 -24.65
C TYR A 168 27.95 -0.17 -24.14
N GLN A 169 29.07 -0.23 -24.83
CA GLN A 169 30.27 0.54 -24.53
C GLN A 169 30.64 1.42 -25.72
N THR A 170 31.06 2.65 -25.46
CA THR A 170 31.68 3.53 -26.44
C THR A 170 33.10 3.90 -26.02
N SER A 171 33.93 4.18 -27.00
CA SER A 171 35.30 4.73 -26.82
C SER A 171 35.58 5.90 -27.77
N ASP A 172 34.55 6.47 -28.39
CA ASP A 172 34.65 7.56 -29.39
C ASP A 172 33.65 8.70 -29.11
N GLY A 173 33.30 8.90 -27.83
CA GLY A 173 32.41 9.98 -27.41
C GLY A 173 30.93 9.74 -27.75
N GLY A 174 30.52 8.51 -27.92
CA GLY A 174 29.14 8.13 -28.15
C GLY A 174 28.71 8.06 -29.61
N GLN A 175 29.69 8.19 -30.57
CA GLN A 175 29.38 8.07 -31.99
C GLN A 175 29.06 6.61 -32.37
N GLN A 176 29.79 5.66 -31.84
CA GLN A 176 29.56 4.22 -32.01
C GLN A 176 29.49 3.50 -30.66
N TRP A 177 28.55 2.59 -30.55
CA TRP A 177 28.35 1.76 -29.36
C TRP A 177 28.47 0.28 -29.73
N LYS A 178 29.25 -0.44 -28.96
CA LYS A 178 29.46 -1.87 -29.10
C LYS A 178 28.75 -2.62 -27.98
N ALA A 179 27.99 -3.64 -28.34
CA ALA A 179 27.34 -4.52 -27.35
C ALA A 179 28.37 -5.41 -26.66
N VAL A 180 28.25 -5.52 -25.33
CA VAL A 180 29.08 -6.36 -24.46
C VAL A 180 28.18 -7.33 -23.73
N GLU A 181 28.58 -8.60 -23.63
CA GLU A 181 27.85 -9.61 -22.87
C GLU A 181 28.06 -9.39 -21.37
N VAL A 182 26.95 -9.38 -20.60
CA VAL A 182 26.94 -9.21 -19.15
C VAL A 182 26.30 -10.42 -18.48
N PRO A 183 26.69 -10.75 -17.23
CA PRO A 183 26.06 -11.84 -16.48
C PRO A 183 24.61 -11.55 -16.13
N VAL A 184 24.29 -10.30 -15.90
CA VAL A 184 22.97 -9.75 -15.54
C VAL A 184 22.84 -8.33 -16.10
N ALA A 185 21.63 -7.80 -16.20
CA ALA A 185 21.38 -6.40 -16.54
C ALA A 185 20.86 -5.67 -15.30
N GLU A 186 21.79 -5.30 -14.44
CA GLU A 186 21.52 -4.58 -13.20
C GLU A 186 22.36 -3.30 -13.13
N GLU A 187 22.15 -2.51 -12.10
CA GLU A 187 22.93 -1.30 -11.85
C GLU A 187 24.41 -1.59 -11.82
N PHE A 188 25.19 -0.70 -12.43
CA PHE A 188 26.63 -0.89 -12.59
C PHE A 188 27.38 0.43 -12.36
N VAL A 189 28.65 0.29 -12.05
CA VAL A 189 29.60 1.41 -12.01
C VAL A 189 30.96 0.99 -12.56
N PHE A 190 31.56 1.84 -13.40
CA PHE A 190 32.96 1.72 -13.81
C PHE A 190 33.78 2.76 -13.05
N LEU A 191 34.77 2.33 -12.30
CA LEU A 191 35.68 3.21 -11.56
C LEU A 191 36.83 3.71 -12.44
N ASN A 192 37.15 2.99 -13.52
CA ASN A 192 38.05 3.37 -14.61
C ASN A 192 37.73 2.52 -15.84
N GLU A 193 38.47 2.72 -16.95
CA GLU A 193 38.24 2.01 -18.21
C GLU A 193 38.24 0.47 -18.09
N GLY A 194 38.94 -0.10 -17.12
CA GLY A 194 39.07 -1.55 -16.95
C GLY A 194 38.27 -2.11 -15.81
N LEU A 195 38.13 -1.36 -14.71
CA LEU A 195 37.54 -1.83 -13.46
C LEU A 195 36.08 -1.38 -13.33
N GLY A 196 35.18 -2.33 -13.30
CA GLY A 196 33.76 -2.07 -13.11
C GLY A 196 33.11 -3.08 -12.16
N PHE A 197 31.97 -2.68 -11.61
CA PHE A 197 31.13 -3.51 -10.72
C PHE A 197 29.67 -3.45 -11.17
N MET A 198 28.92 -4.48 -10.82
CA MET A 198 27.49 -4.59 -11.13
C MET A 198 26.80 -5.31 -9.97
N LEU A 199 25.61 -4.90 -9.60
CA LEU A 199 24.82 -5.57 -8.57
C LEU A 199 24.57 -7.04 -8.92
N ASN A 200 24.61 -7.91 -7.91
CA ASN A 200 24.24 -9.31 -8.06
C ASN A 200 22.83 -9.54 -7.48
N PRO A 201 21.78 -9.61 -8.30
CA PRO A 201 20.41 -9.79 -7.81
C PRO A 201 20.18 -11.15 -7.16
N ALA A 202 21.06 -12.13 -7.40
CA ALA A 202 20.95 -13.48 -6.79
C ALA A 202 21.54 -13.54 -5.37
N ASP A 203 22.38 -12.58 -4.99
CA ASP A 203 23.06 -12.56 -3.70
C ASP A 203 23.50 -11.13 -3.33
N SER A 204 22.75 -10.48 -2.46
CA SER A 204 23.00 -9.10 -2.01
C SER A 204 24.29 -8.89 -1.21
N GLN A 205 25.00 -9.96 -0.89
CA GLN A 205 26.32 -9.92 -0.23
C GLN A 205 27.48 -9.97 -1.21
N THR A 206 27.21 -10.04 -2.51
CA THR A 206 28.21 -10.13 -3.57
C THR A 206 27.88 -9.18 -4.73
N LEU A 207 28.90 -8.78 -5.47
CA LEU A 207 28.80 -8.04 -6.72
C LEU A 207 29.38 -8.86 -7.87
N TYR A 208 29.06 -8.51 -9.11
CA TYR A 208 29.89 -8.89 -10.24
C TYR A 208 30.98 -7.84 -10.43
N ARG A 209 32.22 -8.29 -10.75
CA ARG A 209 33.37 -7.43 -10.98
C ARG A 209 34.01 -7.75 -12.34
N THR A 210 34.37 -6.72 -13.07
CA THR A 210 35.20 -6.79 -14.26
C THR A 210 36.53 -6.07 -14.03
N THR A 211 37.60 -6.50 -14.71
CA THR A 211 38.89 -5.83 -14.72
C THR A 211 39.41 -5.59 -16.14
N ASP A 212 38.57 -5.77 -17.14
CA ASP A 212 38.87 -5.65 -18.56
C ASP A 212 37.81 -4.87 -19.34
N GLY A 213 37.16 -3.90 -18.68
CA GLY A 213 36.19 -3.00 -19.29
C GLY A 213 34.83 -3.62 -19.57
N GLY A 214 34.50 -4.71 -18.89
CA GLY A 214 33.20 -5.38 -19.04
C GLY A 214 33.23 -6.61 -19.95
N LEU A 215 34.39 -6.98 -20.50
CA LEU A 215 34.51 -8.16 -21.39
C LEU A 215 34.36 -9.47 -20.65
N ASN A 216 34.86 -9.56 -19.40
CA ASN A 216 34.65 -10.68 -18.52
C ASN A 216 34.25 -10.24 -17.12
N TRP A 217 33.31 -10.99 -16.50
CA TRP A 217 32.81 -10.71 -15.19
C TRP A 217 32.96 -11.89 -14.25
N ALA A 218 33.30 -11.64 -12.98
CA ALA A 218 33.40 -12.62 -11.94
C ALA A 218 32.69 -12.17 -10.67
N VAL A 219 32.16 -13.11 -9.90
CA VAL A 219 31.56 -12.79 -8.60
C VAL A 219 32.64 -12.28 -7.64
N PHE A 220 32.38 -11.18 -7.00
CA PHE A 220 33.20 -10.52 -6.00
C PHE A 220 32.40 -10.42 -4.69
N GLY A 221 32.88 -11.06 -3.62
CA GLY A 221 32.25 -11.04 -2.32
C GLY A 221 33.17 -10.51 -1.25
N MET A 222 32.58 -10.16 -0.08
CA MET A 222 33.27 -9.76 1.14
C MET A 222 33.13 -10.86 2.18
N GLU A 223 34.20 -11.19 2.87
CA GLU A 223 34.16 -11.92 4.14
C GLU A 223 34.13 -10.92 5.29
N ILE A 224 33.01 -10.87 6.01
CA ILE A 224 32.83 -9.99 7.17
C ILE A 224 33.16 -10.83 8.43
N PRO A 225 34.07 -10.37 9.33
CA PRO A 225 34.35 -11.09 10.54
C PRO A 225 33.10 -11.34 11.39
N PRO A 226 32.84 -12.57 11.83
CA PRO A 226 31.61 -12.94 12.57
C PRO A 226 31.42 -12.14 13.87
N GLU A 227 32.50 -11.58 14.40
CA GLU A 227 32.51 -10.83 15.65
C GLU A 227 31.96 -9.39 15.51
N LEU A 228 31.99 -8.86 14.30
CA LEU A 228 31.49 -7.53 13.99
C LEU A 228 30.01 -7.54 13.55
N PHE A 229 29.54 -8.67 13.01
CA PHE A 229 28.21 -8.74 12.41
C PHE A 229 27.58 -10.11 12.65
N ALA A 230 26.86 -10.27 13.76
CA ALA A 230 25.96 -11.41 13.97
C ALA A 230 24.73 -11.37 13.04
N SER A 231 24.60 -10.32 12.21
CA SER A 231 23.43 -9.94 11.41
C SER A 231 23.69 -10.13 9.91
N GLN A 232 22.62 -10.18 9.13
CA GLN A 232 22.71 -10.14 7.67
C GLN A 232 23.16 -8.74 7.22
N PHE A 233 23.83 -8.66 6.07
CA PHE A 233 24.23 -7.40 5.45
C PHE A 233 23.95 -7.41 3.96
N THR A 234 23.86 -6.23 3.36
CA THR A 234 23.80 -6.02 1.91
C THR A 234 24.91 -5.06 1.50
N ILE A 235 25.46 -5.26 0.30
CA ILE A 235 26.45 -4.37 -0.30
C ILE A 235 25.88 -3.67 -1.50
N ASP A 236 26.28 -2.40 -1.69
CA ASP A 236 25.88 -1.58 -2.82
C ASP A 236 27.05 -1.35 -3.76
N LEU A 237 26.85 -0.59 -4.85
CA LEU A 237 27.91 -0.29 -5.80
C LEU A 237 29.01 0.59 -5.17
N PRO A 238 30.29 0.30 -5.45
CA PRO A 238 31.36 1.13 -4.94
C PRO A 238 31.38 2.52 -5.60
N MET A 239 31.81 3.52 -4.85
CA MET A 239 31.97 4.90 -5.30
C MET A 239 33.44 5.32 -5.27
N ALA A 240 33.85 6.14 -6.25
CA ALA A 240 35.18 6.74 -6.29
C ALA A 240 35.14 8.15 -5.70
N THR A 241 36.22 8.55 -5.00
CA THR A 241 36.44 9.92 -4.55
C THR A 241 37.43 10.63 -5.48
N ASP A 242 37.52 11.96 -5.35
CA ASP A 242 38.43 12.78 -6.11
C ASP A 242 39.92 12.50 -5.80
N ASP A 243 40.19 11.82 -4.66
CA ASP A 243 41.55 11.40 -4.23
C ASP A 243 41.88 9.96 -4.66
N ASP A 244 41.20 9.41 -5.67
CA ASP A 244 41.34 8.01 -6.14
C ASP A 244 41.13 6.95 -5.03
N GLN A 245 40.34 7.27 -4.03
CA GLN A 245 39.93 6.30 -3.04
C GLN A 245 38.59 5.69 -3.44
N PHE A 246 38.36 4.44 -3.03
CA PHE A 246 37.14 3.72 -3.35
C PHE A 246 36.45 3.24 -2.08
N PHE A 247 35.17 3.56 -1.97
CA PHE A 247 34.33 3.19 -0.83
C PHE A 247 33.19 2.30 -1.29
N LEU A 248 32.85 1.31 -0.47
CA LEU A 248 31.73 0.42 -0.66
C LEU A 248 30.70 0.70 0.42
N PRO A 249 29.47 1.10 0.08
CA PRO A 249 28.36 1.19 1.02
C PRO A 249 27.93 -0.21 1.45
N VAL A 250 27.77 -0.40 2.76
CA VAL A 250 27.30 -1.66 3.35
C VAL A 250 26.17 -1.33 4.32
N THR A 251 25.01 -1.94 4.10
CA THR A 251 23.89 -1.88 5.03
C THR A 251 23.89 -3.11 5.93
N ILE A 252 23.88 -2.90 7.23
CA ILE A 252 23.90 -3.95 8.24
C ILE A 252 22.49 -4.06 8.80
N HIS A 253 21.90 -5.25 8.69
CA HIS A 253 20.57 -5.55 9.18
C HIS A 253 20.64 -6.09 10.60
N SER A 254 19.99 -5.41 11.56
CA SER A 254 19.99 -5.77 12.98
C SER A 254 18.67 -6.41 13.40
N ASP A 255 18.74 -7.53 14.13
CA ASP A 255 17.55 -8.19 14.69
C ASP A 255 16.91 -7.44 15.89
N GLU A 256 17.68 -6.57 16.58
CA GLU A 256 17.28 -5.90 17.81
C GLU A 256 17.15 -4.37 17.63
N ASP A 257 17.88 -3.77 16.69
CA ASP A 257 17.91 -2.33 16.41
C ASP A 257 17.59 -2.04 14.93
N SER A 258 17.48 -0.77 14.60
CA SER A 258 17.31 -0.34 13.20
C SER A 258 18.56 -0.66 12.39
N ASP A 259 18.35 -1.00 11.11
CA ASP A 259 19.42 -1.12 10.13
C ASP A 259 20.28 0.14 10.10
N PHE A 260 21.58 -0.02 9.89
CA PHE A 260 22.51 1.10 9.76
C PHE A 260 23.49 0.89 8.63
N GLN A 261 23.97 1.99 8.04
CA GLN A 261 24.93 1.93 6.94
C GLN A 261 26.33 2.35 7.36
N VAL A 262 27.28 1.76 6.69
CA VAL A 262 28.70 2.11 6.81
C VAL A 262 29.34 2.23 5.44
N LEU A 263 30.32 3.11 5.30
CA LEU A 263 31.20 3.14 4.11
C LEU A 263 32.50 2.40 4.46
N VAL A 264 32.85 1.43 3.64
CA VAL A 264 34.04 0.59 3.80
C VAL A 264 35.09 1.00 2.76
N ASP A 265 36.28 1.40 3.20
CA ASP A 265 37.41 1.66 2.29
C ASP A 265 37.92 0.36 1.67
N ILE A 266 37.81 0.23 0.34
CA ILE A 266 38.19 -0.97 -0.41
C ILE A 266 39.50 -0.83 -1.20
N ASN A 267 40.22 0.29 -1.05
CA ASN A 267 41.46 0.54 -1.85
C ASN A 267 42.54 -0.56 -1.73
N ALA A 268 42.77 -1.06 -0.51
CA ALA A 268 43.77 -2.09 -0.27
C ALA A 268 43.43 -3.44 -0.93
N THR A 269 42.21 -3.63 -1.36
CA THR A 269 41.64 -4.96 -1.72
C THR A 269 41.34 -5.08 -3.20
N LEU A 270 41.22 -3.94 -3.91
CA LEU A 270 41.01 -3.96 -5.36
C LEU A 270 42.10 -4.69 -6.13
N SER A 271 43.34 -4.81 -5.57
CA SER A 271 44.45 -5.57 -6.08
C SER A 271 44.52 -7.02 -5.57
N ALA A 272 43.77 -7.39 -4.54
CA ALA A 272 43.80 -8.71 -3.92
C ALA A 272 42.93 -9.71 -4.66
N LYS A 273 43.41 -10.95 -4.79
CA LYS A 273 42.66 -12.10 -5.35
C LYS A 273 41.87 -12.89 -4.30
N SER A 274 41.87 -12.42 -3.05
CA SER A 274 41.23 -13.09 -1.91
C SER A 274 40.09 -12.21 -1.35
N PRO A 275 39.10 -12.81 -0.66
CA PRO A 275 38.05 -12.07 0.03
C PRO A 275 38.61 -11.00 0.99
N LEU A 276 37.83 -9.94 1.21
CA LEU A 276 38.13 -8.79 2.06
C LEU A 276 38.13 -9.14 3.54
N ASP A 277 39.17 -8.72 4.27
CA ASP A 277 39.21 -8.76 5.73
C ASP A 277 38.97 -7.35 6.29
N LEU A 278 37.79 -7.16 6.87
CA LEU A 278 37.33 -5.85 7.39
C LEU A 278 38.11 -5.34 8.62
N GLU A 279 38.83 -6.19 9.35
CA GLU A 279 39.66 -5.73 10.49
C GLU A 279 40.78 -4.77 10.03
N SER A 280 41.15 -4.81 8.76
CA SER A 280 42.21 -3.98 8.16
C SER A 280 41.69 -2.75 7.41
N LEU A 281 40.36 -2.54 7.32
CA LEU A 281 39.72 -1.49 6.51
C LEU A 281 39.24 -0.32 7.34
N GLY A 282 39.33 0.87 6.75
CA GLY A 282 38.68 2.09 7.30
C GLY A 282 37.15 1.96 7.19
N VAL A 283 36.42 2.15 8.28
CA VAL A 283 34.96 2.13 8.29
C VAL A 283 34.43 3.48 8.77
N ILE A 284 33.55 4.10 8.00
CA ILE A 284 32.86 5.35 8.34
C ILE A 284 31.40 5.03 8.63
N PRO A 285 30.92 5.12 9.90
CA PRO A 285 29.53 4.89 10.21
C PRO A 285 28.66 6.10 9.79
N LEU A 286 27.52 5.83 9.12
CA LEU A 286 26.56 6.84 8.70
C LEU A 286 25.42 6.89 9.74
N ILE A 287 25.44 7.88 10.63
CA ILE A 287 24.48 8.00 11.73
C ILE A 287 23.57 9.20 11.50
N LEU A 288 22.31 8.95 11.18
CA LEU A 288 21.29 10.02 11.05
C LEU A 288 21.00 10.68 12.41
N PRO A 289 20.79 12.01 12.43
CA PRO A 289 20.40 12.73 13.65
C PRO A 289 19.00 12.29 14.10
N ALA A 290 18.71 12.37 15.39
CA ALA A 290 17.41 11.96 15.95
C ALA A 290 16.23 12.70 15.29
N SER A 291 16.41 13.96 14.88
CA SER A 291 15.39 14.74 14.15
C SER A 291 15.11 14.23 12.72
N ALA A 292 16.08 13.55 12.10
CA ALA A 292 15.95 12.98 10.78
C ALA A 292 15.59 11.48 10.81
N LYS A 293 15.47 10.88 11.99
CA LYS A 293 15.14 9.44 12.13
C LYS A 293 13.65 9.13 12.11
N THR A 294 12.77 10.12 12.27
CA THR A 294 11.33 9.89 12.35
C THR A 294 10.65 10.29 11.06
N GLY A 295 10.05 9.33 10.39
CA GLY A 295 9.23 9.48 9.19
C GLY A 295 7.74 9.61 9.50
N PRO A 296 6.88 9.56 8.47
CA PRO A 296 5.44 9.56 8.61
C PRO A 296 4.94 8.42 9.49
N LYS A 297 3.82 8.62 10.18
CA LYS A 297 3.17 7.59 11.00
C LYS A 297 4.10 6.97 12.08
N GLY A 298 5.18 7.68 12.45
CA GLY A 298 6.14 7.20 13.45
C GLY A 298 7.16 6.17 12.94
N THR A 299 7.25 5.97 11.63
CA THR A 299 8.26 5.09 11.01
C THR A 299 9.66 5.66 11.16
N GLN A 300 10.66 4.81 11.05
CA GLN A 300 12.05 5.25 11.03
C GLN A 300 12.46 5.60 9.59
N LYS A 301 13.18 6.70 9.43
CA LYS A 301 13.84 7.06 8.18
C LYS A 301 15.14 6.30 8.04
N GLN A 302 15.42 5.86 6.82
CA GLN A 302 16.67 5.16 6.47
C GLN A 302 17.36 5.87 5.31
N ILE A 303 18.66 5.71 5.24
CA ILE A 303 19.46 6.17 4.12
C ILE A 303 19.19 5.19 2.96
N SER A 304 18.66 5.72 1.85
CA SER A 304 18.41 4.95 0.63
C SER A 304 19.58 4.97 -0.33
N GLU A 305 20.33 6.07 -0.37
CA GLU A 305 21.49 6.20 -1.22
C GLU A 305 22.53 7.14 -0.59
N VAL A 306 23.82 6.92 -0.90
CA VAL A 306 24.94 7.72 -0.40
C VAL A 306 25.74 8.25 -1.58
N HIS A 307 26.04 9.54 -1.53
CA HIS A 307 26.87 10.21 -2.55
C HIS A 307 28.03 10.92 -1.87
N THR A 308 29.24 10.71 -2.38
CA THR A 308 30.44 11.40 -1.87
C THR A 308 31.50 11.54 -2.94
N ARG A 309 32.31 12.64 -2.83
CA ARG A 309 33.53 12.85 -3.58
C ARG A 309 34.77 12.87 -2.66
N ASN A 310 34.55 12.94 -1.33
CA ASN A 310 35.57 12.79 -0.34
C ASN A 310 34.96 12.32 0.99
N THR A 311 35.78 11.87 1.93
CA THR A 311 35.32 11.32 3.21
C THR A 311 34.68 12.36 4.14
N GLN A 312 34.93 13.65 3.94
CA GLN A 312 34.41 14.71 4.83
C GLN A 312 33.02 15.19 4.39
N ASN A 313 32.79 15.27 3.06
CA ASN A 313 31.56 15.80 2.49
C ASN A 313 30.72 14.64 1.95
N LEU A 314 29.62 14.35 2.64
CA LEU A 314 28.71 13.28 2.33
C LEU A 314 27.31 13.86 2.04
N TRP A 315 26.64 13.34 1.03
CA TRP A 315 25.22 13.56 0.80
C TRP A 315 24.52 12.23 0.89
N VAL A 316 23.36 12.21 1.51
CA VAL A 316 22.55 11.00 1.63
C VAL A 316 21.12 11.32 1.23
N GLU A 317 20.54 10.41 0.50
CA GLU A 317 19.11 10.37 0.30
C GLU A 317 18.48 9.59 1.45
N VAL A 318 17.44 10.14 2.04
CA VAL A 318 16.76 9.55 3.18
C VAL A 318 15.30 9.40 2.86
N SER A 319 14.81 8.20 2.94
CA SER A 319 13.41 7.88 2.67
C SER A 319 12.73 7.21 3.85
N ALA A 320 11.41 7.35 3.93
CA ALA A 320 10.57 6.60 4.84
C ALA A 320 9.17 6.51 4.26
N GLY A 321 8.53 5.37 4.47
CA GLY A 321 7.12 5.17 4.16
C GLY A 321 6.44 4.43 5.30
N GLY A 322 5.18 4.74 5.58
CA GLY A 322 4.41 4.05 6.60
C GLY A 322 2.91 4.14 6.33
N CYS A 323 2.22 3.10 6.76
CA CYS A 323 0.78 3.01 6.64
C CYS A 323 0.13 2.83 8.01
N GLU A 324 -1.07 3.38 8.20
CA GLU A 324 -1.92 3.08 9.35
C GLU A 324 -3.31 2.65 8.90
N ASN A 325 -3.91 1.78 9.69
CA ASN A 325 -5.27 1.34 9.46
C ASN A 325 -6.23 2.32 10.12
N LEU A 326 -7.07 2.97 9.33
CA LEU A 326 -8.11 3.90 9.78
C LEU A 326 -9.48 3.31 9.47
N LEU A 327 -10.47 3.65 10.30
CA LEU A 327 -11.87 3.39 10.00
C LEU A 327 -12.46 4.64 9.33
N ALA A 328 -12.99 4.48 8.13
CA ALA A 328 -13.77 5.51 7.49
C ALA A 328 -15.13 5.70 8.19
N ASP A 329 -15.81 6.82 7.93
CA ASP A 329 -17.11 7.15 8.54
C ASP A 329 -18.20 6.10 8.23
N ASP A 330 -18.05 5.35 7.14
CA ASP A 330 -18.95 4.25 6.74
C ASP A 330 -18.59 2.90 7.39
N GLY A 331 -17.55 2.87 8.22
CA GLY A 331 -17.07 1.66 8.91
C GLY A 331 -16.16 0.78 8.07
N SER A 332 -15.79 1.19 6.86
CA SER A 332 -14.79 0.49 6.06
C SER A 332 -13.37 0.70 6.64
N LEU A 333 -12.51 -0.30 6.51
CA LEU A 333 -11.10 -0.17 6.84
C LEU A 333 -10.39 0.53 5.68
N VAL A 334 -9.75 1.66 5.97
CA VAL A 334 -8.93 2.41 5.03
C VAL A 334 -7.49 2.33 5.50
N ILE A 335 -6.59 1.94 4.59
CA ILE A 335 -5.16 2.00 4.84
C ILE A 335 -4.67 3.36 4.32
N GLU A 336 -4.31 4.26 5.24
CA GLU A 336 -3.68 5.54 4.87
C GLU A 336 -2.17 5.38 4.91
N CYS A 337 -1.53 5.52 3.74
CA CYS A 337 -0.08 5.44 3.60
C CYS A 337 0.51 6.82 3.30
N GLU A 338 1.70 7.07 3.83
CA GLU A 338 2.45 8.30 3.59
C GLU A 338 3.92 7.94 3.40
N SER A 339 4.57 8.50 2.37
CA SER A 339 6.00 8.37 2.13
C SER A 339 6.68 9.73 2.11
N THR A 340 7.96 9.78 2.50
CA THR A 340 8.79 10.99 2.43
C THR A 340 10.15 10.67 1.86
N TRP A 341 10.71 11.61 1.11
CA TRP A 341 12.07 11.58 0.60
C TRP A 341 12.73 12.93 0.87
N GLN A 342 14.00 12.94 1.28
CA GLN A 342 14.77 14.15 1.53
C GLN A 342 16.26 13.91 1.31
N VAL A 343 16.99 14.97 1.01
CA VAL A 343 18.45 14.95 0.89
C VAL A 343 19.06 15.64 2.10
N LEU A 344 20.04 14.98 2.72
CA LEU A 344 20.82 15.53 3.81
C LEU A 344 22.30 15.61 3.40
N LYS A 345 22.99 16.65 3.86
CA LYS A 345 24.40 16.87 3.66
C LYS A 345 25.15 16.86 4.97
N SER A 346 26.35 16.28 4.98
CA SER A 346 27.31 16.37 6.07
C SER A 346 28.64 16.91 5.59
N GLY A 347 29.24 17.84 6.30
CA GLY A 347 30.61 18.34 6.04
C GLY A 347 31.63 17.83 7.06
N ASN A 348 31.32 16.77 7.82
CA ASN A 348 32.16 16.25 8.92
C ASN A 348 32.03 14.74 9.11
N ASN A 349 32.15 13.97 8.05
CA ASN A 349 32.13 12.51 8.01
C ASN A 349 30.86 11.90 8.61
N GLY A 350 29.70 12.50 8.36
CA GLY A 350 28.42 11.96 8.84
C GLY A 350 28.11 12.25 10.33
N LEU A 351 28.92 13.06 11.01
CA LEU A 351 28.69 13.40 12.44
C LEU A 351 27.52 14.37 12.65
N THR A 352 27.33 15.31 11.70
CA THR A 352 26.18 16.21 11.70
C THR A 352 25.63 16.35 10.27
N TRP A 353 24.32 16.57 10.16
CA TRP A 353 23.60 16.63 8.89
C TRP A 353 22.76 17.89 8.79
N GLU A 354 22.71 18.48 7.60
CA GLU A 354 21.89 19.62 7.20
C GLU A 354 20.98 19.23 6.04
N GLU A 355 19.76 19.71 6.03
CA GLU A 355 18.83 19.45 4.94
C GLU A 355 19.14 20.31 3.71
N VAL A 356 19.15 19.68 2.54
CA VAL A 356 19.37 20.34 1.25
C VAL A 356 18.03 20.84 0.70
N SER A 357 17.97 22.13 0.31
CA SER A 357 16.78 22.69 -0.30
C SER A 357 16.65 22.27 -1.76
N LEU A 358 15.48 21.78 -2.14
CA LEU A 358 15.20 21.34 -3.51
C LEU A 358 14.70 22.49 -4.39
N PRO A 359 14.80 22.39 -5.76
CA PRO A 359 14.28 23.40 -6.68
C PRO A 359 12.81 23.71 -6.45
N GLY A 360 12.40 24.98 -6.66
CA GLY A 360 11.05 25.43 -6.38
C GLY A 360 9.99 24.67 -7.20
N GLY A 361 9.08 24.01 -6.52
CA GLY A 361 8.03 23.17 -7.10
C GLY A 361 8.23 21.68 -6.86
N ILE A 362 9.44 21.20 -6.69
CA ILE A 362 9.76 19.87 -6.21
C ILE A 362 9.54 19.89 -4.69
N LYS A 363 8.43 19.40 -4.25
CA LYS A 363 8.18 19.21 -2.82
C LYS A 363 8.90 17.94 -2.39
N GLN A 364 9.48 17.94 -1.19
CA GLN A 364 9.68 16.70 -0.45
C GLN A 364 8.38 15.91 -0.58
N VAL A 365 8.41 14.80 -1.31
CA VAL A 365 7.19 14.13 -1.70
C VAL A 365 6.61 13.48 -0.45
N SER A 366 5.58 14.10 0.10
CA SER A 366 4.68 13.44 1.04
C SER A 366 3.48 12.97 0.21
N GLU A 367 3.55 11.77 -0.30
CA GLU A 367 2.41 11.15 -0.95
C GLU A 367 1.50 10.55 0.11
N LYS A 368 0.29 11.09 0.19
CA LYS A 368 -0.80 10.47 0.97
C LYS A 368 -1.73 9.75 0.01
N PHE A 369 -1.86 8.46 0.20
CA PHE A 369 -2.85 7.68 -0.52
C PHE A 369 -3.66 6.82 0.45
N ASN A 370 -4.95 6.78 0.18
CA ASN A 370 -5.89 5.93 0.89
C ASN A 370 -6.14 4.71 0.02
N THR A 371 -5.69 3.55 0.47
CA THR A 371 -6.19 2.30 -0.09
C THR A 371 -7.43 1.94 0.69
N GLN A 372 -8.60 1.99 0.05
CA GLN A 372 -9.71 1.20 0.56
C GLN A 372 -9.29 -0.26 0.38
N GLU A 373 -9.00 -0.98 1.46
CA GLU A 373 -9.38 -2.39 1.44
C GLU A 373 -10.86 -2.34 1.06
N GLN A 374 -11.20 -2.86 -0.13
CA GLN A 374 -12.59 -2.86 -0.59
C GLN A 374 -13.43 -3.21 0.60
N SER A 375 -14.40 -2.34 0.91
CA SER A 375 -15.31 -2.53 1.99
C SER A 375 -15.55 -4.02 2.08
N VAL A 376 -14.96 -4.65 3.08
CA VAL A 376 -15.47 -5.93 3.50
C VAL A 376 -16.87 -5.51 3.89
N GLU A 377 -17.78 -5.56 2.90
CA GLU A 377 -19.19 -5.56 3.19
C GLU A 377 -19.26 -6.62 4.26
N PHE A 378 -19.38 -6.16 5.51
CA PHE A 378 -19.52 -7.05 6.65
C PHE A 378 -20.85 -7.79 6.51
N GLY A 379 -20.95 -8.56 5.43
CA GLY A 379 -21.84 -9.72 5.35
C GLY A 379 -21.30 -10.77 6.31
N LEU A 380 -21.05 -10.37 7.56
CA LEU A 380 -20.67 -11.25 8.66
C LEU A 380 -21.72 -12.32 8.94
N GLU A 381 -22.91 -12.20 8.34
CA GLU A 381 -23.95 -13.21 8.44
C GLU A 381 -23.70 -14.44 7.56
N SER A 382 -22.72 -14.44 6.66
CA SER A 382 -22.48 -15.54 5.71
C SER A 382 -21.03 -15.97 5.48
N LYS A 383 -20.04 -15.44 6.21
CA LYS A 383 -18.68 -16.01 6.13
C LYS A 383 -18.65 -17.32 6.91
N SER A 384 -18.55 -18.42 6.18
CA SER A 384 -18.32 -19.76 6.73
C SER A 384 -17.12 -19.72 7.68
N PRO A 385 -17.17 -20.47 8.79
CA PRO A 385 -16.00 -20.64 9.65
C PRO A 385 -14.85 -21.20 8.80
N GLY A 386 -13.67 -20.70 9.07
CA GLY A 386 -12.36 -20.96 8.48
C GLY A 386 -12.20 -22.14 7.52
N ILE A 387 -11.15 -22.12 6.71
CA ILE A 387 -10.79 -23.18 5.76
C ILE A 387 -11.02 -24.55 6.39
N GLN A 388 -11.86 -25.37 5.77
CA GLN A 388 -12.02 -26.76 6.22
C GLN A 388 -10.71 -27.53 6.01
N ALA A 389 -10.37 -28.39 6.94
CA ALA A 389 -9.18 -29.25 6.80
C ALA A 389 -9.20 -29.97 5.44
N GLY A 390 -8.25 -29.61 4.55
CA GLY A 390 -8.15 -30.11 3.19
C GLY A 390 -8.32 -29.06 2.08
N GLU A 391 -8.76 -27.84 2.39
CA GLU A 391 -8.78 -26.74 1.45
C GLU A 391 -7.50 -25.87 1.60
N TRP A 392 -6.54 -26.05 0.69
CA TRP A 392 -5.25 -25.35 0.72
C TRP A 392 -5.19 -24.18 -0.25
N VAL A 393 -6.34 -23.77 -0.82
CA VAL A 393 -6.47 -22.62 -1.71
C VAL A 393 -7.43 -21.61 -1.09
N GLN A 394 -6.98 -20.37 -0.95
CA GLN A 394 -7.82 -19.27 -0.48
C GLN A 394 -8.09 -18.28 -1.61
N ASN A 395 -9.21 -17.57 -1.54
CA ASN A 395 -9.43 -16.36 -2.30
C ASN A 395 -8.80 -15.18 -1.54
N TYR A 396 -8.14 -14.31 -2.29
CA TYR A 396 -7.52 -13.12 -1.74
C TYR A 396 -7.87 -11.91 -2.62
N THR A 397 -8.23 -10.79 -1.99
CA THR A 397 -8.43 -9.50 -2.64
C THR A 397 -7.56 -8.47 -1.96
N GLY A 398 -6.69 -7.79 -2.70
CA GLY A 398 -5.77 -6.79 -2.17
C GLY A 398 -4.47 -6.69 -2.95
N HIS A 399 -3.52 -5.90 -2.44
CA HIS A 399 -2.23 -5.70 -3.08
C HIS A 399 -1.26 -6.85 -2.81
N ALA A 400 -0.51 -7.21 -3.85
CA ALA A 400 0.55 -8.20 -3.82
C ALA A 400 1.80 -7.64 -4.49
N PHE A 401 2.95 -8.24 -4.21
CA PHE A 401 4.17 -7.96 -4.96
C PHE A 401 4.87 -9.25 -5.33
N ASP A 402 5.68 -9.18 -6.37
CA ASP A 402 6.63 -10.22 -6.73
C ASP A 402 8.04 -9.67 -6.85
N LYS A 403 8.98 -10.51 -6.55
CA LYS A 403 10.41 -10.30 -6.59
C LYS A 403 11.10 -11.64 -6.74
N CYS A 404 12.14 -11.70 -7.58
CA CYS A 404 12.78 -12.98 -7.86
C CYS A 404 13.40 -13.61 -6.59
N GLU A 405 14.19 -12.85 -5.84
CA GLU A 405 14.77 -13.28 -4.58
C GLU A 405 13.75 -13.17 -3.45
N VAL A 406 13.68 -14.19 -2.62
CA VAL A 406 12.83 -14.10 -1.42
C VAL A 406 13.44 -13.13 -0.42
N PRO A 407 12.69 -12.09 0.03
CA PRO A 407 13.17 -11.18 1.07
C PRO A 407 13.43 -11.89 2.39
N THR A 408 14.20 -11.31 3.28
CA THR A 408 14.39 -11.86 4.63
C THR A 408 13.09 -11.84 5.43
N LEU A 409 12.99 -12.67 6.47
CA LEU A 409 11.82 -12.66 7.35
C LEU A 409 11.60 -11.31 8.04
N SER A 410 12.67 -10.60 8.37
CA SER A 410 12.61 -9.26 8.97
C SER A 410 12.09 -8.23 7.97
N GLN A 411 12.59 -8.24 6.73
CA GLN A 411 12.10 -7.37 5.65
C GLN A 411 10.60 -7.58 5.43
N LEU A 412 10.17 -8.83 5.29
CA LEU A 412 8.76 -9.14 5.11
C LEU A 412 7.90 -8.74 6.32
N GLN A 413 8.41 -8.87 7.55
CA GLN A 413 7.68 -8.42 8.73
C GLN A 413 7.51 -6.90 8.75
N THR A 414 8.56 -6.15 8.39
CA THR A 414 8.51 -4.68 8.27
C THR A 414 7.50 -4.28 7.20
N TRP A 415 7.59 -4.87 6.02
CA TRP A 415 6.67 -4.59 4.91
C TRP A 415 5.23 -4.99 5.23
N TYR A 416 5.01 -6.13 5.89
CA TYR A 416 3.66 -6.51 6.33
C TYR A 416 3.02 -5.47 7.25
N ASN A 417 3.80 -4.90 8.15
CA ASN A 417 3.31 -3.92 9.12
C ASN A 417 3.14 -2.52 8.51
N GLN A 418 3.94 -2.14 7.51
CA GLN A 418 4.13 -0.75 7.09
C GLN A 418 3.77 -0.49 5.62
N SER A 419 3.44 -1.51 4.83
CA SER A 419 3.06 -1.37 3.43
C SER A 419 1.61 -1.77 3.18
N PRO A 420 1.03 -1.45 2.01
CA PRO A 420 -0.29 -1.94 1.62
C PRO A 420 -0.30 -3.41 1.17
N TYR A 421 0.86 -4.02 0.96
CA TYR A 421 0.98 -5.37 0.45
C TYR A 421 0.66 -6.42 1.51
N ARG A 422 -0.10 -7.47 1.13
CA ARG A 422 -0.46 -8.60 2.00
C ARG A 422 -0.26 -9.96 1.33
N ALA A 423 0.11 -9.99 0.04
CA ALA A 423 0.47 -11.21 -0.66
C ALA A 423 1.84 -11.06 -1.30
N VAL A 424 2.59 -12.16 -1.35
CA VAL A 424 3.94 -12.23 -1.91
C VAL A 424 4.07 -13.43 -2.83
N ASN A 425 4.72 -13.22 -3.98
CA ASN A 425 5.10 -14.30 -4.87
C ASN A 425 6.27 -15.11 -4.28
N LEU A 426 6.27 -16.38 -4.60
CA LEU A 426 7.38 -17.30 -4.32
C LEU A 426 7.77 -18.01 -5.61
N TYR A 427 8.86 -17.60 -6.25
CA TYR A 427 9.44 -18.34 -7.38
C TYR A 427 10.09 -19.62 -6.86
N ILE A 428 9.27 -20.69 -6.76
CA ILE A 428 9.67 -21.93 -6.07
C ILE A 428 10.66 -22.79 -6.85
N GLY A 429 10.74 -22.61 -8.17
CA GLY A 429 11.64 -23.39 -9.02
C GLY A 429 11.36 -23.21 -10.51
N GLY A 430 11.98 -24.07 -11.30
CA GLY A 430 11.89 -24.06 -12.75
C GLY A 430 13.25 -23.82 -13.39
N ILE A 431 13.44 -24.36 -14.61
CA ILE A 431 14.73 -24.31 -15.30
C ILE A 431 15.08 -22.91 -15.80
N SER A 432 14.07 -22.08 -16.07
CA SER A 432 14.26 -20.71 -16.54
C SER A 432 14.22 -19.69 -15.40
N ARG A 433 14.04 -20.13 -14.15
CA ARG A 433 14.11 -19.24 -12.99
C ARG A 433 15.51 -18.64 -12.87
N PHE A 434 15.58 -17.33 -12.72
CA PHE A 434 16.82 -16.58 -12.69
C PHE A 434 17.53 -16.64 -11.32
N CYS A 435 16.78 -16.42 -10.24
CA CYS A 435 17.29 -16.41 -8.86
C CYS A 435 17.42 -17.83 -8.25
N THR A 436 18.40 -18.03 -7.41
CA THR A 436 18.65 -19.35 -6.78
C THR A 436 17.73 -19.66 -5.60
N ASN A 437 17.33 -18.64 -4.83
CA ASN A 437 16.43 -18.72 -3.67
C ASN A 437 16.81 -19.83 -2.66
N THR A 438 18.07 -19.87 -2.23
CA THR A 438 18.55 -20.87 -1.25
C THR A 438 17.85 -20.78 0.10
N ALA A 439 17.41 -19.57 0.49
CA ALA A 439 16.65 -19.32 1.72
C ALA A 439 15.21 -19.87 1.67
N LEU A 440 14.66 -20.16 0.48
CA LEU A 440 13.30 -20.66 0.32
C LEU A 440 13.19 -22.14 0.75
N THR A 441 12.85 -22.34 2.00
CA THR A 441 12.65 -23.65 2.64
C THR A 441 11.21 -23.79 3.15
N ALA A 442 10.79 -25.00 3.54
CA ALA A 442 9.50 -25.21 4.18
C ALA A 442 9.34 -24.38 5.48
N SER A 443 10.43 -24.21 6.24
CA SER A 443 10.44 -23.37 7.44
C SER A 443 10.21 -21.89 7.11
N TYR A 444 10.86 -21.39 6.05
CA TYR A 444 10.64 -20.03 5.56
C TYR A 444 9.17 -19.81 5.15
N VAL A 445 8.61 -20.71 4.33
CA VAL A 445 7.20 -20.67 3.90
C VAL A 445 6.25 -20.62 5.09
N GLN A 446 6.47 -21.46 6.10
CA GLN A 446 5.67 -21.45 7.33
C GLN A 446 5.83 -20.14 8.12
N SER A 447 7.03 -19.57 8.16
CA SER A 447 7.32 -18.34 8.91
C SER A 447 6.63 -17.13 8.29
N ILE A 448 6.72 -16.94 6.97
CA ILE A 448 6.05 -15.83 6.30
C ILE A 448 4.52 -15.97 6.35
N TYR A 449 3.99 -17.21 6.25
CA TYR A 449 2.56 -17.46 6.43
C TYR A 449 2.09 -17.04 7.84
N ARG A 450 2.87 -17.36 8.88
CA ARG A 450 2.56 -16.95 10.27
C ARG A 450 2.64 -15.43 10.48
N GLN A 451 3.41 -14.71 9.68
CA GLN A 451 3.39 -13.25 9.65
C GLN A 451 2.09 -12.69 9.05
N GLY A 452 1.32 -13.51 8.33
CA GLY A 452 0.06 -13.15 7.68
C GLY A 452 0.10 -13.09 6.16
N TRP A 453 1.27 -13.26 5.54
CA TRP A 453 1.42 -13.20 4.10
C TRP A 453 0.60 -14.27 3.39
N LYS A 454 -0.11 -13.87 2.33
CA LYS A 454 -0.73 -14.76 1.35
C LYS A 454 0.33 -15.13 0.32
N LEU A 455 0.32 -16.39 -0.12
CA LEU A 455 1.41 -16.95 -0.91
C LEU A 455 0.99 -17.22 -2.35
N ILE A 456 1.83 -16.82 -3.31
CA ILE A 456 1.62 -17.02 -4.75
C ILE A 456 2.78 -17.88 -5.28
N PRO A 457 2.73 -19.22 -5.13
CA PRO A 457 3.82 -20.07 -5.60
C PRO A 457 3.85 -20.09 -7.12
N THR A 458 5.06 -19.90 -7.69
CA THR A 458 5.27 -19.80 -9.14
C THR A 458 6.39 -20.69 -9.61
N TRP A 459 6.17 -21.34 -10.74
CA TRP A 459 7.12 -22.20 -11.43
C TRP A 459 7.55 -21.58 -12.75
N VAL A 460 8.82 -21.23 -12.90
CA VAL A 460 9.39 -20.70 -14.14
C VAL A 460 9.93 -21.86 -14.98
N GLY A 461 9.04 -22.44 -15.76
CA GLY A 461 9.34 -23.61 -16.56
C GLY A 461 10.18 -23.32 -17.80
N HIS A 462 10.14 -24.24 -18.77
CA HIS A 462 10.68 -23.99 -20.10
C HIS A 462 9.84 -22.90 -20.76
N GLN A 463 10.46 -22.04 -21.56
CA GLN A 463 9.82 -20.93 -22.25
C GLN A 463 9.52 -21.24 -23.71
N ALA A 464 8.75 -20.36 -24.37
CA ALA A 464 8.34 -20.58 -25.75
C ALA A 464 9.56 -20.64 -26.71
N PRO A 465 9.52 -21.49 -27.76
CA PRO A 465 10.68 -21.69 -28.66
C PRO A 465 11.00 -20.49 -29.55
N CYS A 466 10.14 -19.49 -29.61
CA CYS A 466 10.35 -18.26 -30.35
C CYS A 466 10.85 -17.10 -29.45
N THR A 467 11.24 -17.38 -28.21
CA THR A 467 11.86 -16.42 -27.30
C THR A 467 13.38 -16.52 -27.34
N LYS A 468 14.04 -15.60 -26.66
CA LYS A 468 15.49 -15.63 -26.43
C LYS A 468 15.89 -16.39 -25.16
N PHE A 469 14.95 -16.96 -24.45
CA PHE A 469 15.22 -17.70 -23.22
C PHE A 469 16.13 -18.89 -23.49
N LYS A 470 17.02 -19.16 -22.58
CA LYS A 470 18.04 -20.20 -22.71
C LYS A 470 17.48 -21.62 -22.77
N TYR A 471 16.30 -21.83 -22.20
CA TYR A 471 15.70 -23.16 -22.05
C TYR A 471 14.30 -23.22 -22.66
N PRO A 472 14.15 -23.15 -24.00
CA PRO A 472 12.85 -23.28 -24.63
C PRO A 472 12.37 -24.74 -24.66
N PHE A 473 11.04 -24.91 -24.70
CA PHE A 473 10.48 -26.19 -25.12
C PHE A 473 10.51 -26.33 -26.66
N PRO A 474 10.45 -27.56 -27.22
CA PRO A 474 10.52 -27.75 -28.67
C PRO A 474 9.28 -27.23 -29.42
N TYR A 475 9.47 -26.86 -30.69
CA TYR A 475 8.34 -26.55 -31.61
C TYR A 475 7.40 -27.73 -31.87
N ASN A 476 7.90 -28.98 -31.74
CA ASN A 476 7.08 -30.15 -31.90
C ASN A 476 6.04 -30.27 -30.81
N VAL A 477 4.75 -30.22 -31.17
CA VAL A 477 3.63 -30.16 -30.22
C VAL A 477 3.56 -31.35 -29.25
N THR A 478 3.90 -32.56 -29.73
CA THR A 478 3.92 -33.77 -28.88
C THR A 478 5.01 -33.70 -27.84
N GLN A 479 6.20 -33.21 -28.24
CA GLN A 479 7.30 -33.01 -27.32
C GLN A 479 7.00 -31.84 -26.36
N ALA A 480 6.46 -30.72 -26.86
CA ALA A 480 6.08 -29.61 -26.03
C ALA A 480 5.06 -30.01 -24.94
N TYR A 481 4.04 -30.80 -25.31
CA TYR A 481 3.12 -31.40 -24.34
C TYR A 481 3.86 -32.20 -23.24
N GLN A 482 4.78 -33.06 -23.65
CA GLN A 482 5.56 -33.86 -22.69
C GLN A 482 6.47 -33.02 -21.78
N TYR A 483 7.00 -31.89 -22.30
CA TYR A 483 7.70 -30.89 -21.48
C TYR A 483 6.79 -30.29 -20.43
N GLY A 484 5.52 -29.98 -20.77
CA GLY A 484 4.52 -29.53 -19.82
C GLY A 484 4.27 -30.54 -18.70
N VAL A 485 4.04 -31.81 -19.04
CA VAL A 485 3.88 -32.92 -18.09
C VAL A 485 5.09 -33.04 -17.16
N ASN A 486 6.31 -32.97 -17.70
CA ASN A 486 7.54 -33.11 -16.92
C ASN A 486 7.74 -31.91 -15.96
N ASN A 487 7.47 -30.69 -16.42
CA ASN A 487 7.52 -29.50 -15.57
C ASN A 487 6.48 -29.58 -14.43
N ALA A 488 5.26 -30.04 -14.70
CA ALA A 488 4.24 -30.27 -13.68
C ALA A 488 4.71 -31.26 -12.59
N ASN A 489 5.33 -32.36 -12.97
CA ASN A 489 5.87 -33.32 -12.01
C ASN A 489 7.00 -32.72 -11.15
N GLN A 490 7.91 -31.94 -11.74
CA GLN A 490 9.00 -31.27 -11.04
C GLN A 490 8.46 -30.21 -10.06
N ALA A 491 7.52 -29.39 -10.51
CA ALA A 491 6.87 -28.38 -9.69
C ALA A 491 6.13 -29.00 -8.50
N ASN A 492 5.39 -30.10 -8.71
CA ASN A 492 4.74 -30.83 -7.62
C ASN A 492 5.74 -31.38 -6.61
N SER A 493 6.89 -31.91 -7.07
CA SER A 493 7.93 -32.35 -6.14
C SER A 493 8.45 -31.20 -5.27
N ARG A 494 8.66 -30.02 -5.88
CA ARG A 494 9.11 -28.84 -5.14
C ARG A 494 8.05 -28.30 -4.18
N MET A 495 6.77 -28.31 -4.56
CA MET A 495 5.68 -27.97 -3.65
C MET A 495 5.64 -28.84 -2.40
N LYS A 496 5.86 -30.15 -2.54
CA LYS A 496 5.99 -31.07 -1.39
C LYS A 496 7.15 -30.71 -0.47
N GLU A 497 8.32 -30.45 -1.04
CA GLU A 497 9.52 -30.04 -0.28
C GLU A 497 9.28 -28.76 0.52
N LEU A 498 8.46 -27.84 0.01
CA LEU A 498 8.12 -26.56 0.64
C LEU A 498 6.88 -26.61 1.54
N ASN A 499 6.27 -27.78 1.73
CA ASN A 499 4.99 -27.93 2.41
C ASN A 499 3.85 -27.09 1.78
N LEU A 500 3.91 -26.86 0.47
CA LEU A 500 2.88 -26.17 -0.31
C LEU A 500 1.87 -27.13 -0.95
N SER A 501 1.88 -28.41 -0.59
CA SER A 501 0.88 -29.41 -0.98
C SER A 501 0.71 -30.44 0.12
N ASN A 502 -0.31 -31.29 0.00
CA ASN A 502 -0.47 -32.46 0.85
C ASN A 502 0.73 -33.42 0.70
N PRO A 503 1.00 -34.30 1.66
CA PRO A 503 2.09 -35.30 1.55
C PRO A 503 1.97 -36.22 0.33
N ASP A 504 0.76 -36.47 -0.18
CA ASP A 504 0.54 -37.21 -1.44
C ASP A 504 0.81 -36.37 -2.69
N GLY A 505 0.95 -35.03 -2.52
CA GLY A 505 1.23 -34.08 -3.59
C GLY A 505 -0.02 -33.44 -4.20
N SER A 506 -1.20 -33.70 -3.62
CA SER A 506 -2.45 -33.06 -4.04
C SER A 506 -2.70 -31.76 -3.30
N GLY A 507 -3.71 -31.02 -3.76
CA GLY A 507 -4.16 -29.78 -3.15
C GLY A 507 -3.27 -28.58 -3.47
N ASN A 508 -3.73 -27.40 -3.09
CA ASN A 508 -3.09 -26.09 -3.30
C ASN A 508 -3.09 -25.58 -4.76
N ILE A 509 -2.54 -24.38 -4.94
CA ILE A 509 -2.42 -23.72 -6.25
C ILE A 509 -0.96 -23.43 -6.57
N ILE A 510 -0.63 -23.48 -7.87
CA ILE A 510 0.65 -23.03 -8.40
C ILE A 510 0.44 -22.33 -9.74
N TYR A 511 1.17 -21.23 -9.94
CA TYR A 511 1.17 -20.49 -11.20
C TYR A 511 2.35 -20.96 -12.08
N LEU A 512 2.05 -21.26 -13.35
CA LEU A 512 3.08 -21.52 -14.36
C LEU A 512 3.42 -20.18 -15.01
N ASP A 513 4.68 -19.81 -14.97
CA ASP A 513 5.21 -18.62 -15.61
C ASP A 513 5.55 -18.95 -17.09
N LEU A 514 4.83 -18.30 -18.00
CA LEU A 514 5.12 -18.30 -19.42
C LEU A 514 5.23 -16.86 -19.92
N GLU A 515 6.46 -16.46 -20.17
CA GLU A 515 6.80 -15.13 -20.61
C GLU A 515 6.23 -14.82 -22.01
N HIS A 516 6.16 -13.52 -22.31
CA HIS A 516 5.67 -13.07 -23.60
C HIS A 516 6.52 -13.58 -24.77
N PHE A 517 5.88 -13.86 -25.87
CA PHE A 517 6.51 -14.18 -27.15
C PHE A 517 5.67 -13.65 -28.32
N GLY A 518 6.36 -13.28 -29.42
CA GLY A 518 5.68 -12.87 -30.65
C GLY A 518 4.83 -14.00 -31.25
N TYR A 519 3.61 -13.68 -31.65
CA TYR A 519 2.72 -14.66 -32.26
C TYR A 519 3.29 -15.19 -33.57
N THR A 520 3.50 -16.49 -33.63
CA THR A 520 3.62 -17.29 -34.88
C THR A 520 2.81 -18.57 -34.71
N SER A 521 2.20 -19.07 -35.77
CA SER A 521 1.31 -20.25 -35.70
C SER A 521 2.01 -21.47 -35.07
N ASN A 522 3.27 -21.70 -35.37
CA ASN A 522 4.04 -22.85 -34.86
C ASN A 522 4.42 -22.66 -33.39
N CYS A 523 4.81 -21.44 -32.98
CA CYS A 523 5.12 -21.15 -31.63
C CYS A 523 3.87 -21.22 -30.74
N SER A 524 2.77 -20.61 -31.18
CA SER A 524 1.47 -20.68 -30.51
C SER A 524 0.99 -22.13 -30.33
N ALA A 525 1.09 -22.96 -31.37
CA ALA A 525 0.70 -24.36 -31.25
C ALA A 525 1.55 -25.15 -30.25
N ALA A 526 2.87 -24.90 -30.22
CA ALA A 526 3.77 -25.55 -29.27
C ALA A 526 3.50 -25.05 -27.84
N ALA A 527 3.27 -23.73 -27.65
CA ALA A 527 2.96 -23.16 -26.35
C ALA A 527 1.63 -23.72 -25.79
N ARG A 528 0.60 -23.77 -26.62
CA ARG A 528 -0.69 -24.37 -26.21
C ARG A 528 -0.55 -25.85 -25.83
N ALA A 529 0.22 -26.62 -26.56
CA ALA A 529 0.50 -28.03 -26.21
C ALA A 529 1.29 -28.16 -24.90
N TYR A 530 2.26 -27.30 -24.66
CA TYR A 530 3.00 -27.24 -23.39
C TYR A 530 2.07 -26.93 -22.21
N LEU A 531 1.21 -25.92 -22.34
CA LEU A 531 0.22 -25.55 -21.34
C LEU A 531 -0.79 -26.67 -21.08
N GLU A 532 -1.28 -27.35 -22.13
CA GLU A 532 -2.18 -28.49 -22.00
C GLU A 532 -1.53 -29.66 -21.28
N GLY A 533 -0.25 -29.97 -21.56
CA GLY A 533 0.50 -30.99 -20.85
C GLY A 533 0.65 -30.67 -19.35
N TRP A 534 0.91 -29.40 -19.02
CA TRP A 534 0.97 -28.90 -17.65
C TRP A 534 -0.39 -29.03 -16.94
N THR A 535 -1.45 -28.46 -17.49
CA THR A 535 -2.77 -28.45 -16.84
C THR A 535 -3.34 -29.84 -16.68
N THR A 536 -3.27 -30.69 -17.73
CA THR A 536 -3.70 -32.09 -17.67
C THR A 536 -2.98 -32.84 -16.53
N ARG A 537 -1.67 -32.65 -16.40
CA ARG A 537 -0.91 -33.33 -15.36
C ARG A 537 -1.23 -32.82 -13.98
N MET A 538 -1.35 -31.51 -13.80
CA MET A 538 -1.70 -30.90 -12.50
C MET A 538 -3.12 -31.31 -12.05
N THR A 539 -4.09 -31.35 -12.95
CA THR A 539 -5.44 -31.85 -12.67
C THR A 539 -5.39 -33.32 -12.18
N GLN A 540 -4.60 -34.19 -12.84
CA GLN A 540 -4.39 -35.58 -12.40
C GLN A 540 -3.77 -35.67 -11.00
N LEU A 541 -2.97 -34.71 -10.62
CA LEU A 541 -2.36 -34.61 -9.30
C LEU A 541 -3.28 -33.95 -8.26
N GLY A 542 -4.43 -33.44 -8.66
CA GLY A 542 -5.36 -32.72 -7.78
C GLY A 542 -4.84 -31.34 -7.35
N ILE A 543 -4.10 -30.66 -8.21
CA ILE A 543 -3.52 -29.33 -7.96
C ILE A 543 -4.28 -28.31 -8.80
N THR A 544 -4.68 -27.19 -8.18
CA THR A 544 -5.24 -26.02 -8.84
C THR A 544 -4.15 -25.29 -9.64
N THR A 545 -4.47 -24.86 -10.85
CA THR A 545 -3.49 -24.27 -11.76
C THR A 545 -3.75 -22.79 -12.04
N GLY A 546 -2.70 -21.99 -11.99
CA GLY A 546 -2.69 -20.61 -12.48
C GLY A 546 -1.71 -20.44 -13.64
N LEU A 547 -2.00 -19.49 -14.52
CA LEU A 547 -1.11 -19.09 -15.63
C LEU A 547 -0.66 -17.66 -15.38
N TYR A 548 0.67 -17.43 -15.37
CA TYR A 548 1.24 -16.10 -15.49
C TYR A 548 1.66 -15.84 -16.93
N SER A 549 1.22 -14.73 -17.51
CA SER A 549 1.66 -14.23 -18.81
C SER A 549 1.12 -12.81 -19.06
N THR A 550 1.62 -12.12 -20.08
CA THR A 550 1.06 -10.82 -20.51
C THR A 550 -0.35 -10.97 -21.06
N THR A 551 -1.19 -9.94 -20.86
CA THR A 551 -2.59 -9.93 -21.36
C THR A 551 -2.67 -10.12 -22.85
N SER A 552 -1.75 -9.54 -23.64
CA SER A 552 -1.65 -9.72 -25.09
C SER A 552 -1.31 -11.17 -25.44
N ASN A 553 -0.30 -11.76 -24.78
CA ASN A 553 0.11 -13.13 -25.04
C ASN A 553 -1.02 -14.14 -24.77
N ILE A 554 -1.76 -13.95 -23.67
CA ILE A 554 -2.92 -14.77 -23.30
C ILE A 554 -3.99 -14.71 -24.41
N THR A 555 -4.25 -13.52 -24.94
CA THR A 555 -5.32 -13.27 -25.91
C THR A 555 -4.94 -13.72 -27.31
N ASP A 556 -3.75 -13.35 -27.79
CA ASP A 556 -3.29 -13.66 -29.14
C ASP A 556 -3.12 -15.18 -29.35
N ASN A 557 -2.65 -15.88 -28.32
CA ASN A 557 -2.47 -17.34 -28.35
C ASN A 557 -3.67 -18.12 -27.79
N ARG A 558 -4.74 -17.42 -27.38
CA ARG A 558 -5.98 -18.02 -26.85
C ARG A 558 -5.75 -19.00 -25.72
N PHE A 559 -4.96 -18.62 -24.72
CA PHE A 559 -4.64 -19.49 -23.56
C PHE A 559 -5.85 -19.74 -22.65
N PHE A 560 -6.92 -18.97 -22.80
CA PHE A 560 -8.21 -19.17 -22.14
C PHE A 560 -9.02 -20.39 -22.66
N ASP A 561 -8.58 -21.05 -23.74
CA ASP A 561 -9.23 -22.23 -24.33
C ASP A 561 -8.25 -23.40 -24.62
N VAL A 562 -7.17 -23.54 -23.84
CA VAL A 562 -6.36 -24.77 -23.85
C VAL A 562 -7.18 -25.92 -23.24
N GLY A 563 -6.90 -27.18 -23.63
CA GLY A 563 -7.73 -28.36 -23.35
C GLY A 563 -8.27 -28.46 -21.94
N GLU A 564 -7.43 -28.68 -20.93
CA GLU A 564 -7.75 -28.47 -19.50
C GLU A 564 -7.46 -26.99 -19.19
N GLN A 565 -8.49 -26.23 -18.82
CA GLN A 565 -8.36 -24.80 -18.57
C GLN A 565 -7.62 -24.52 -17.26
N PHE A 566 -6.87 -23.40 -17.22
CA PHE A 566 -6.33 -22.88 -15.97
C PHE A 566 -7.45 -22.37 -15.05
N ASP A 567 -7.37 -22.71 -13.76
CA ASP A 567 -8.31 -22.29 -12.73
C ASP A 567 -8.18 -20.81 -12.39
N ALA A 568 -7.01 -20.22 -12.61
CA ALA A 568 -6.71 -18.82 -12.33
C ALA A 568 -5.72 -18.24 -13.36
N VAL A 569 -5.69 -16.93 -13.44
CA VAL A 569 -4.73 -16.18 -14.26
C VAL A 569 -4.03 -15.11 -13.42
N TRP A 570 -2.74 -14.97 -13.64
CA TRP A 570 -1.94 -13.84 -13.20
C TRP A 570 -1.47 -13.12 -14.48
N ALA A 571 -2.21 -12.09 -14.84
CA ALA A 571 -2.00 -11.33 -16.06
C ALA A 571 -1.00 -10.19 -15.83
N ALA A 572 -0.07 -9.97 -16.75
CA ALA A 572 0.81 -8.79 -16.73
C ALA A 572 0.34 -7.78 -17.79
N GLU A 573 0.11 -6.55 -17.34
CA GLU A 573 -0.21 -5.41 -18.21
C GLU A 573 0.29 -4.12 -17.56
N TRP A 574 1.46 -3.67 -17.98
CA TRP A 574 2.15 -2.57 -17.33
C TRP A 574 1.74 -1.22 -17.86
N TYR A 575 1.76 -0.23 -17.00
CA TYR A 575 1.55 1.17 -17.35
C TYR A 575 2.90 1.85 -17.60
N GLN A 576 2.90 2.92 -18.38
CA GLN A 576 4.10 3.62 -18.81
C GLN A 576 4.93 4.19 -17.64
N THR A 577 4.26 4.54 -16.52
CA THR A 577 4.94 5.01 -15.31
C THR A 577 4.91 3.89 -14.28
N PRO A 578 6.06 3.30 -13.92
CA PRO A 578 6.15 2.34 -12.83
C PRO A 578 5.74 2.96 -11.49
N GLY A 579 5.27 2.13 -10.57
CA GLY A 579 4.95 2.56 -9.21
C GLY A 579 3.68 1.96 -8.64
N PHE A 580 3.47 2.19 -7.36
CA PHE A 580 2.28 1.73 -6.64
C PHE A 580 1.01 2.48 -7.09
N ARG A 581 -0.07 1.73 -7.29
CA ARG A 581 -1.38 2.26 -7.69
C ARG A 581 -2.47 1.78 -6.72
N PRO A 582 -2.89 2.63 -5.76
CA PRO A 582 -3.79 2.23 -4.69
C PRO A 582 -5.18 1.76 -5.16
N ASN A 583 -5.66 2.29 -6.28
CA ASN A 583 -7.00 2.00 -6.81
C ASN A 583 -6.97 1.05 -8.01
N GLN A 584 -5.86 0.34 -8.25
CA GLN A 584 -5.76 -0.60 -9.35
C GLN A 584 -6.69 -1.79 -9.14
N THR A 585 -7.35 -2.24 -10.21
CA THR A 585 -8.21 -3.42 -10.21
C THR A 585 -7.75 -4.45 -11.24
N VAL A 586 -8.19 -5.68 -11.12
CA VAL A 586 -7.91 -6.77 -12.07
C VAL A 586 -8.84 -6.76 -13.29
N TRP A 587 -9.71 -5.76 -13.39
CA TRP A 587 -10.77 -5.68 -14.40
C TRP A 587 -10.51 -4.58 -15.42
N ASN A 588 -11.19 -4.68 -16.57
CA ASN A 588 -11.12 -3.72 -17.67
C ASN A 588 -9.71 -3.59 -18.28
N LEU A 589 -8.99 -4.70 -18.34
CA LEU A 589 -7.68 -4.78 -18.94
C LEU A 589 -7.77 -4.59 -20.48
N ARG A 590 -6.74 -4.01 -21.07
CA ARG A 590 -6.73 -3.62 -22.47
C ARG A 590 -6.93 -4.80 -23.43
N TYR A 591 -6.30 -5.93 -23.13
CA TYR A 591 -6.30 -7.09 -24.00
C TYR A 591 -7.08 -8.28 -23.45
N LEU A 592 -7.34 -8.37 -22.15
CA LEU A 592 -8.01 -9.49 -21.52
C LEU A 592 -9.47 -9.18 -21.19
N SER A 593 -10.41 -9.88 -21.86
CA SER A 593 -11.85 -9.69 -21.61
C SER A 593 -12.26 -10.04 -20.19
N ASN A 594 -13.21 -9.25 -19.64
CA ASN A 594 -13.81 -9.51 -18.33
C ASN A 594 -14.65 -10.81 -18.27
N ASN A 595 -14.88 -11.49 -19.40
CA ASN A 595 -15.64 -12.75 -19.44
C ASN A 595 -14.84 -13.99 -19.02
N TYR A 596 -13.53 -13.88 -18.90
CA TYR A 596 -12.65 -14.98 -18.49
C TYR A 596 -12.20 -14.82 -17.04
N TRP A 597 -12.07 -15.92 -16.31
CA TRP A 597 -11.60 -15.94 -14.90
C TRP A 597 -12.33 -14.95 -14.01
N THR A 598 -13.67 -15.08 -13.90
CA THR A 598 -14.57 -14.07 -13.32
C THR A 598 -14.72 -14.15 -11.80
N ASN A 599 -14.40 -15.30 -11.17
CA ASN A 599 -14.78 -15.58 -9.77
C ASN A 599 -13.56 -15.72 -8.87
N ASN A 600 -12.96 -14.60 -8.42
CA ASN A 600 -11.75 -14.62 -7.62
C ASN A 600 -10.64 -15.48 -8.25
N GLN A 601 -10.36 -15.24 -9.54
CA GLN A 601 -9.43 -16.03 -10.32
C GLN A 601 -8.37 -15.18 -11.02
N ARG A 602 -8.27 -13.87 -10.69
CA ARG A 602 -7.35 -12.94 -11.34
C ARG A 602 -6.33 -12.35 -10.37
N ILE A 603 -5.10 -12.26 -10.83
CA ILE A 603 -4.06 -11.39 -10.32
C ILE A 603 -3.60 -10.52 -11.50
N LEU A 604 -3.32 -9.26 -11.28
CA LEU A 604 -2.77 -8.34 -12.27
C LEU A 604 -1.44 -7.80 -11.77
N GLN A 605 -0.37 -8.04 -12.51
CA GLN A 605 0.89 -7.31 -12.38
C GLN A 605 0.76 -6.04 -13.23
N TYR A 606 0.67 -4.89 -12.57
CA TYR A 606 0.40 -3.62 -13.24
C TYR A 606 1.62 -2.71 -13.35
N SER A 607 2.69 -3.04 -12.68
CA SER A 607 3.95 -2.28 -12.69
C SER A 607 5.11 -3.22 -12.45
N GLY A 608 6.06 -3.23 -13.35
CA GLY A 608 7.30 -4.01 -13.23
C GLY A 608 8.48 -3.15 -12.81
N GLY A 609 9.52 -3.76 -12.24
CA GLY A 609 10.84 -3.23 -11.97
C GLY A 609 10.88 -1.82 -11.38
N HIS A 610 10.44 -1.64 -10.12
CA HIS A 610 10.53 -0.34 -9.47
C HIS A 610 10.78 -0.47 -7.98
N THR A 611 11.58 0.44 -7.47
CA THR A 611 11.89 0.47 -6.04
C THR A 611 10.76 1.09 -5.24
N GLN A 612 10.40 0.43 -4.13
CA GLN A 612 9.46 0.97 -3.14
C GLN A 612 10.05 0.91 -1.75
N THR A 613 9.78 1.93 -0.95
CA THR A 613 10.30 2.03 0.43
C THR A 613 9.15 2.07 1.43
N TRP A 614 9.07 1.06 2.29
CA TRP A 614 8.08 0.95 3.35
C TRP A 614 8.73 0.62 4.69
N GLY A 615 8.36 1.37 5.73
CA GLY A 615 8.98 1.23 7.05
C GLY A 615 10.48 1.55 7.04
N GLY A 616 10.93 2.37 6.07
CA GLY A 616 12.33 2.71 5.86
C GLY A 616 13.14 1.65 5.11
N LEU A 617 12.51 0.61 4.58
CA LEU A 617 13.17 -0.49 3.89
C LEU A 617 12.78 -0.50 2.42
N SER A 618 13.76 -0.31 1.55
CA SER A 618 13.59 -0.31 0.10
C SER A 618 13.69 -1.72 -0.47
N MET A 619 12.81 -2.05 -1.40
CA MET A 619 12.88 -3.26 -2.22
C MET A 619 12.52 -2.93 -3.67
N ASP A 620 13.27 -3.50 -4.60
CA ASP A 620 12.88 -3.52 -6.01
C ASP A 620 11.88 -4.65 -6.23
N ILE A 621 10.71 -4.31 -6.73
CA ILE A 621 9.56 -5.21 -6.83
C ILE A 621 8.77 -4.97 -8.11
N ASP A 622 7.93 -5.94 -8.43
CA ASP A 622 6.80 -5.77 -9.32
C ASP A 622 5.52 -5.65 -8.51
N SER A 623 4.71 -4.62 -8.77
CA SER A 623 3.47 -4.40 -8.04
C SER A 623 2.28 -5.09 -8.67
N ASN A 624 1.51 -5.75 -7.82
CA ASN A 624 0.34 -6.52 -8.20
C ASN A 624 -0.91 -6.10 -7.43
N VAL A 625 -2.06 -6.38 -8.02
CA VAL A 625 -3.35 -6.41 -7.35
C VAL A 625 -4.02 -7.75 -7.60
N ALA A 626 -4.65 -8.31 -6.60
CA ALA A 626 -5.31 -9.60 -6.68
C ALA A 626 -6.81 -9.49 -6.37
N GLU A 627 -7.61 -10.18 -7.12
CA GLU A 627 -8.91 -10.73 -6.81
C GLU A 627 -8.85 -12.17 -7.31
N GLY A 628 -8.07 -12.99 -6.56
CA GLY A 628 -7.54 -14.23 -7.09
C GLY A 628 -7.31 -15.30 -6.02
N LYS A 629 -6.68 -16.38 -6.46
CA LYS A 629 -6.41 -17.55 -5.65
C LYS A 629 -4.96 -17.53 -5.14
N VAL A 630 -4.78 -17.85 -3.85
CA VAL A 630 -3.48 -17.92 -3.17
C VAL A 630 -3.33 -19.24 -2.42
N ALA A 631 -2.10 -19.63 -2.18
CA ALA A 631 -1.77 -20.88 -1.52
C ALA A 631 -1.78 -20.76 0.01
N VAL A 632 -2.16 -21.86 0.66
CA VAL A 632 -2.05 -22.07 2.11
C VAL A 632 -1.11 -23.25 2.37
N PRO A 633 -0.02 -23.09 3.13
CA PRO A 633 0.91 -24.19 3.38
C PRO A 633 0.28 -25.31 4.19
N TYR A 634 0.71 -26.57 3.92
CA TYR A 634 0.27 -27.72 4.67
C TYR A 634 0.65 -27.60 6.16
N GLY A 635 -0.29 -27.91 7.04
CA GLY A 635 -0.13 -27.71 8.49
C GLY A 635 -0.28 -26.26 8.96
N ALA A 636 -0.89 -25.41 8.13
CA ALA A 636 -1.27 -24.04 8.50
C ALA A 636 -2.25 -23.99 9.66
N ASP A 637 -2.29 -22.85 10.32
CA ASP A 637 -3.32 -22.59 11.32
C ASP A 637 -4.69 -22.41 10.66
N LEU A 638 -5.64 -23.21 11.09
CA LEU A 638 -7.03 -23.18 10.62
C LEU A 638 -8.01 -22.87 11.75
N THR A 639 -7.52 -22.46 12.93
CA THR A 639 -8.32 -22.21 14.11
C THR A 639 -8.53 -20.73 14.35
N ALA A 640 -9.77 -20.32 14.51
CA ALA A 640 -10.09 -18.94 14.83
C ALA A 640 -9.70 -18.57 16.27
N PRO A 641 -9.39 -17.29 16.53
CA PRO A 641 -9.17 -16.78 17.88
C PRO A 641 -10.37 -17.00 18.80
N VAL A 642 -10.13 -16.91 20.10
CA VAL A 642 -11.17 -16.96 21.12
C VAL A 642 -11.20 -15.62 21.86
N THR A 643 -12.31 -14.88 21.72
CA THR A 643 -12.52 -13.62 22.42
C THR A 643 -13.42 -13.78 23.64
N THR A 644 -13.09 -13.12 24.72
CA THR A 644 -13.91 -13.00 25.92
C THR A 644 -14.21 -11.55 26.24
N ALA A 645 -15.43 -11.28 26.74
CA ALA A 645 -15.82 -9.95 27.20
C ALA A 645 -15.91 -9.94 28.73
N SER A 646 -15.34 -8.92 29.35
CA SER A 646 -15.54 -8.63 30.77
C SER A 646 -16.26 -7.31 30.94
N LEU A 647 -17.23 -7.28 31.86
CA LEU A 647 -18.06 -6.14 32.20
C LEU A 647 -17.65 -5.63 33.57
N ASN A 648 -17.35 -4.33 33.67
CA ASN A 648 -17.02 -3.67 34.92
C ASN A 648 -17.95 -2.47 35.14
N GLY A 649 -18.69 -2.47 36.22
CA GLY A 649 -19.63 -1.42 36.61
C GLY A 649 -20.21 -1.73 38.00
N THR A 650 -20.93 -0.79 38.58
CA THR A 650 -21.61 -0.97 39.87
C THR A 650 -23.05 -1.30 39.63
N PHE A 651 -23.53 -2.38 40.25
CA PHE A 651 -24.96 -2.72 40.28
C PHE A 651 -25.70 -1.78 41.20
N GLY A 652 -26.85 -1.32 40.72
CA GLY A 652 -27.85 -0.61 41.50
C GLY A 652 -28.96 -1.55 41.97
N GLN A 653 -30.19 -1.26 41.58
CA GLN A 653 -31.36 -2.11 41.93
C GLN A 653 -31.41 -3.35 41.02
N GLY A 654 -31.47 -4.54 41.61
CA GLY A 654 -31.56 -5.80 40.89
C GLY A 654 -30.29 -6.08 40.06
N ASP A 655 -30.49 -6.49 38.81
CA ASP A 655 -29.43 -6.83 37.86
C ASP A 655 -29.06 -5.67 36.90
N TRP A 656 -29.42 -4.45 37.29
CA TRP A 656 -29.12 -3.24 36.50
C TRP A 656 -27.85 -2.56 37.01
N TYR A 657 -26.97 -2.17 36.07
CA TYR A 657 -25.86 -1.26 36.36
C TYR A 657 -26.38 0.17 36.51
N ASN A 658 -25.89 0.88 37.52
CA ASN A 658 -26.25 2.28 37.79
C ASN A 658 -25.14 3.27 37.38
N VAL A 659 -24.10 2.80 36.72
CA VAL A 659 -23.01 3.57 36.14
C VAL A 659 -22.72 3.04 34.74
N PRO A 660 -22.07 3.84 33.87
CA PRO A 660 -21.61 3.35 32.56
C PRO A 660 -20.79 2.07 32.72
N VAL A 661 -21.13 1.05 31.95
CA VAL A 661 -20.48 -0.27 32.01
C VAL A 661 -19.23 -0.22 31.14
N ARG A 662 -18.08 -0.50 31.75
CA ARG A 662 -16.82 -0.63 31.01
C ARG A 662 -16.70 -2.04 30.44
N ILE A 663 -16.61 -2.12 29.11
CA ILE A 663 -16.41 -3.37 28.39
C ILE A 663 -14.94 -3.52 28.06
N THR A 664 -14.37 -4.67 28.44
CA THR A 664 -13.01 -5.07 28.07
C THR A 664 -13.10 -6.37 27.28
N LEU A 665 -12.57 -6.37 26.06
CA LEU A 665 -12.46 -7.56 25.22
C LEU A 665 -11.03 -8.08 25.29
N THR A 666 -10.89 -9.40 25.45
CA THR A 666 -9.57 -10.06 25.44
C THR A 666 -9.66 -11.24 24.48
N ALA A 667 -8.86 -11.19 23.45
CA ALA A 667 -8.76 -12.23 22.44
C ALA A 667 -7.44 -12.99 22.59
N THR A 668 -7.47 -14.29 22.41
CA THR A 668 -6.30 -15.17 22.38
C THR A 668 -6.39 -16.09 21.18
N ASP A 669 -5.25 -16.43 20.64
CA ASP A 669 -5.10 -17.36 19.55
C ASP A 669 -4.04 -18.41 19.90
N ASN A 670 -4.14 -19.62 19.34
CA ASN A 670 -3.31 -20.75 19.72
C ASN A 670 -2.03 -20.91 18.88
N SER A 671 -1.88 -20.13 17.79
CA SER A 671 -0.77 -20.32 16.83
C SER A 671 -0.24 -19.00 16.25
N VAL A 672 -0.95 -18.38 15.31
CA VAL A 672 -0.44 -17.22 14.55
C VAL A 672 -0.67 -15.88 15.24
N GLY A 673 -1.53 -15.86 16.24
CA GLY A 673 -1.89 -14.68 17.01
C GLY A 673 -3.01 -13.86 16.39
N VAL A 674 -3.66 -13.06 17.25
CA VAL A 674 -4.79 -12.20 16.87
C VAL A 674 -4.31 -11.03 16.03
N ARG A 675 -4.99 -10.76 14.90
CA ARG A 675 -4.79 -9.56 14.09
C ARG A 675 -5.67 -8.42 14.58
N HIS A 676 -7.00 -8.65 14.65
CA HIS A 676 -7.97 -7.65 15.05
C HIS A 676 -9.09 -8.23 15.89
N THR A 677 -9.65 -7.38 16.77
CA THR A 677 -10.89 -7.64 17.51
C THR A 677 -11.89 -6.55 17.15
N TYR A 678 -13.12 -6.94 16.88
CA TYR A 678 -14.20 -6.03 16.49
C TYR A 678 -15.37 -6.12 17.44
N TYR A 679 -16.14 -5.04 17.57
CA TYR A 679 -17.37 -5.00 18.33
C TYR A 679 -18.41 -4.07 17.72
N LYS A 680 -19.69 -4.32 18.03
CA LYS A 680 -20.79 -3.38 17.79
C LYS A 680 -21.73 -3.34 18.98
N ILE A 681 -22.41 -2.20 19.18
CA ILE A 681 -23.38 -1.99 20.25
C ILE A 681 -24.77 -2.00 19.63
N GLY A 682 -25.63 -2.93 20.06
CA GLY A 682 -26.97 -3.12 19.48
C GLY A 682 -26.90 -3.38 17.98
N ASP A 683 -27.72 -2.67 17.21
CA ASP A 683 -27.75 -2.71 15.74
C ASP A 683 -26.81 -1.66 15.09
N GLY A 684 -25.86 -1.12 15.86
CA GLY A 684 -24.88 -0.15 15.36
C GLY A 684 -23.84 -0.78 14.43
N ILE A 685 -22.94 0.07 13.89
CA ILE A 685 -21.85 -0.35 13.03
C ILE A 685 -20.76 -1.11 13.81
N TRP A 686 -19.98 -1.90 13.11
CA TRP A 686 -18.80 -2.54 13.66
C TRP A 686 -17.67 -1.53 13.90
N ASN A 687 -16.97 -1.68 15.02
CA ASN A 687 -15.86 -0.85 15.45
C ASN A 687 -14.64 -1.73 15.72
N LEU A 688 -13.47 -1.24 15.38
CA LEU A 688 -12.21 -1.87 15.77
C LEU A 688 -11.98 -1.64 17.27
N TYR A 689 -11.69 -2.72 18.00
CA TYR A 689 -11.41 -2.65 19.42
C TYR A 689 -9.91 -2.33 19.66
N THR A 690 -9.62 -1.12 20.13
CA THR A 690 -8.27 -0.68 20.46
C THR A 690 -8.06 -0.48 21.96
N ALA A 691 -9.14 -0.23 22.71
CA ALA A 691 -9.12 -0.03 24.17
C ALA A 691 -10.48 -0.30 24.78
N PRO A 692 -10.57 -0.56 26.10
CA PRO A 692 -11.85 -0.69 26.81
C PRO A 692 -12.73 0.55 26.66
N PHE A 693 -14.01 0.36 26.33
CA PHE A 693 -15.00 1.40 26.10
C PHE A 693 -16.15 1.36 27.10
N LEU A 694 -16.90 2.47 27.17
CA LEU A 694 -18.02 2.63 28.09
C LEU A 694 -19.35 2.55 27.34
N VAL A 695 -20.30 1.84 27.91
CA VAL A 695 -21.69 1.77 27.42
C VAL A 695 -22.62 2.35 28.47
N SER A 696 -23.40 3.37 28.08
CA SER A 696 -24.41 4.05 28.88
C SER A 696 -25.78 3.84 28.22
N GLY A 697 -26.84 3.98 28.98
CA GLY A 697 -28.20 3.88 28.46
C GLY A 697 -29.22 3.74 29.55
N SER A 698 -30.46 3.43 29.17
CA SER A 698 -31.58 3.16 30.06
C SER A 698 -32.43 1.99 29.51
N SER A 699 -31.72 0.85 29.24
CA SER A 699 -32.34 -0.32 28.64
C SER A 699 -31.45 -1.56 28.79
N THR A 700 -31.92 -2.69 28.25
CA THR A 700 -31.09 -3.86 28.00
C THR A 700 -30.18 -3.55 26.79
N MET A 701 -28.88 -3.63 27.00
CA MET A 701 -27.86 -3.40 25.97
C MET A 701 -27.25 -4.72 25.52
N THR A 702 -26.92 -4.81 24.26
CA THR A 702 -26.17 -5.92 23.68
C THR A 702 -24.88 -5.41 23.07
N VAL A 703 -23.80 -6.15 23.27
CA VAL A 703 -22.53 -5.93 22.57
C VAL A 703 -22.18 -7.23 21.85
N THR A 704 -22.10 -7.15 20.53
CA THR A 704 -21.63 -8.25 19.68
C THR A 704 -20.15 -8.05 19.40
N TYR A 705 -19.35 -9.10 19.47
CA TYR A 705 -17.90 -9.01 19.28
C TYR A 705 -17.35 -10.30 18.68
N LEU A 706 -16.20 -10.17 18.01
CA LEU A 706 -15.44 -11.27 17.41
C LEU A 706 -13.99 -10.84 17.17
N SER A 707 -13.14 -11.81 16.89
CA SER A 707 -11.75 -11.56 16.46
C SER A 707 -11.40 -12.33 15.19
N VAL A 708 -10.34 -11.89 14.56
CA VAL A 708 -9.70 -12.53 13.41
C VAL A 708 -8.20 -12.66 13.68
N ASP A 709 -7.60 -13.76 13.29
CA ASP A 709 -6.17 -13.98 13.38
C ASP A 709 -5.39 -13.39 12.19
N LYS A 710 -4.07 -13.55 12.17
CA LYS A 710 -3.19 -13.02 11.11
C LYS A 710 -3.35 -13.71 9.76
N VAL A 711 -3.95 -14.90 9.73
CA VAL A 711 -4.15 -15.70 8.50
C VAL A 711 -5.61 -15.78 8.07
N ASP A 712 -6.48 -14.93 8.64
CA ASP A 712 -7.90 -14.74 8.31
C ASP A 712 -8.84 -15.85 8.79
N ASN A 713 -8.51 -16.56 9.86
CA ASN A 713 -9.52 -17.37 10.56
C ASN A 713 -10.39 -16.47 11.43
N TRP A 714 -11.67 -16.38 11.10
CA TRP A 714 -12.64 -15.53 11.76
C TRP A 714 -13.42 -16.27 12.85
N GLU A 715 -13.48 -15.71 14.04
CA GLU A 715 -14.31 -16.18 15.12
C GLU A 715 -15.80 -15.95 14.79
N ALA A 716 -16.66 -16.88 15.18
CA ALA A 716 -18.10 -16.66 15.12
C ALA A 716 -18.51 -15.52 16.08
N PRO A 717 -19.41 -14.60 15.66
CA PRO A 717 -19.82 -13.50 16.51
C PRO A 717 -20.38 -13.96 17.85
N LYS A 718 -19.92 -13.37 18.94
CA LYS A 718 -20.38 -13.60 20.31
C LYS A 718 -21.15 -12.39 20.80
N ILE A 719 -22.11 -12.61 21.69
CA ILE A 719 -22.96 -11.55 22.22
C ILE A 719 -22.88 -11.57 23.76
N VAL A 720 -22.71 -10.41 24.35
CA VAL A 720 -22.93 -10.18 25.77
C VAL A 720 -24.08 -9.20 25.96
N THR A 721 -24.96 -9.54 26.89
CA THR A 721 -26.17 -8.76 27.20
C THR A 721 -26.16 -8.33 28.67
N PHE A 722 -26.48 -7.06 28.93
CA PHE A 722 -26.57 -6.52 30.27
C PHE A 722 -27.58 -5.38 30.33
N LYS A 723 -28.04 -5.06 31.53
CA LYS A 723 -28.99 -3.98 31.78
C LYS A 723 -28.26 -2.80 32.41
N VAL A 724 -28.46 -1.60 31.86
CA VAL A 724 -27.82 -0.36 32.35
C VAL A 724 -28.83 0.77 32.40
N ASP A 725 -28.83 1.52 33.49
CA ASP A 725 -29.63 2.73 33.60
C ASP A 725 -28.82 3.87 34.23
N THR A 726 -28.42 4.76 33.39
CA THR A 726 -27.68 5.98 33.73
C THR A 726 -28.41 7.25 33.31
N VAL A 727 -29.64 7.11 32.86
CA VAL A 727 -30.43 8.19 32.28
C VAL A 727 -31.53 8.57 33.24
N PRO A 728 -31.67 9.83 33.65
CA PRO A 728 -32.72 10.27 34.55
C PRO A 728 -34.08 10.24 33.86
N PRO A 729 -35.19 10.11 34.67
CA PRO A 729 -36.56 10.16 34.15
C PRO A 729 -36.89 11.49 33.47
N VAL A 730 -37.81 11.45 32.52
CA VAL A 730 -38.30 12.62 31.82
C VAL A 730 -39.55 13.17 32.57
N LEU A 731 -39.48 14.44 33.02
CA LEU A 731 -40.60 15.13 33.64
C LEU A 731 -41.73 15.34 32.63
N SER A 732 -42.93 14.93 33.03
CA SER A 732 -44.16 15.15 32.29
C SER A 732 -44.67 16.60 32.41
N ARG A 733 -45.70 16.93 31.64
CA ARG A 733 -46.37 18.22 31.68
C ARG A 733 -47.24 18.40 32.91
N LEU A 734 -47.55 19.67 33.24
CA LEU A 734 -48.70 20.02 34.15
C LEU A 734 -50.01 19.61 33.47
N ILE A 735 -50.87 18.92 34.21
CA ILE A 735 -52.22 18.56 33.76
C ILE A 735 -53.29 19.41 34.40
N LYS A 736 -52.97 20.09 35.52
CA LYS A 736 -53.90 20.99 36.23
C LYS A 736 -53.12 22.12 36.89
N VAL A 737 -53.62 23.33 36.68
CA VAL A 737 -53.18 24.54 37.38
C VAL A 737 -54.43 25.14 38.03
N GLY A 738 -54.38 25.35 39.37
CA GLY A 738 -55.46 25.91 40.12
C GLY A 738 -55.78 27.33 39.75
N CYS A 739 -56.94 27.84 40.11
CA CYS A 739 -57.49 29.18 39.78
C CYS A 739 -57.46 29.47 38.26
N ARG A 740 -57.24 28.52 37.39
CA ARG A 740 -57.00 28.76 35.93
C ARG A 740 -55.91 29.78 35.69
N ALA A 741 -54.85 29.73 36.52
CA ALA A 741 -53.70 30.61 36.39
C ALA A 741 -52.98 30.42 35.07
N HIS A 742 -52.40 31.50 34.51
CA HIS A 742 -51.59 31.50 33.29
C HIS A 742 -50.13 31.69 33.62
N ASP A 743 -49.27 30.87 33.01
CA ASP A 743 -47.84 30.89 33.24
C ASP A 743 -47.18 32.21 32.84
N GLY A 744 -46.45 32.80 33.76
CA GLY A 744 -45.70 34.04 33.57
C GLY A 744 -46.56 35.31 33.40
N VAL A 745 -47.88 35.24 33.56
CA VAL A 745 -48.77 36.37 33.39
C VAL A 745 -49.26 36.90 34.75
N PRO A 746 -49.16 38.20 35.04
CA PRO A 746 -49.77 38.78 36.25
C PRO A 746 -51.28 38.58 36.30
N GLN A 747 -51.82 38.13 37.47
CA GLN A 747 -53.18 37.71 37.60
C GLN A 747 -53.77 38.22 38.93
N ARG A 748 -54.98 38.86 38.89
CA ARG A 748 -55.55 39.44 40.04
C ARG A 748 -56.34 38.49 40.94
N TRP A 749 -56.74 37.34 40.39
CA TRP A 749 -57.72 36.45 41.14
C TRP A 749 -56.97 35.20 41.72
N CYS A 750 -55.70 35.06 41.52
CA CYS A 750 -55.02 33.89 41.94
C CYS A 750 -53.69 34.20 42.66
N ASN A 751 -53.65 34.15 43.95
CA ASN A 751 -52.47 34.26 44.77
C ASN A 751 -51.98 32.89 45.31
N ASN A 752 -52.75 31.81 45.03
CA ASN A 752 -52.43 30.44 45.45
C ASN A 752 -52.90 29.49 44.35
N ALA A 753 -52.01 29.03 43.53
CA ALA A 753 -52.28 28.07 42.44
C ALA A 753 -51.86 26.67 42.86
N TYR A 754 -52.80 25.73 42.86
CA TYR A 754 -52.55 24.33 42.97
C TYR A 754 -52.00 23.78 41.65
N PHE A 755 -50.97 22.89 41.72
CA PHE A 755 -50.35 22.28 40.56
C PHE A 755 -50.48 20.75 40.63
N ALA A 756 -50.75 20.12 39.46
CA ALA A 756 -50.74 18.68 39.33
C ALA A 756 -50.10 18.33 37.98
N TRP A 757 -49.39 17.22 37.90
CA TRP A 757 -48.68 16.75 36.71
C TRP A 757 -48.85 15.27 36.47
N ASP A 758 -48.59 14.80 35.25
CA ASP A 758 -48.55 13.38 34.91
C ASP A 758 -47.30 12.75 35.49
N PRO A 759 -47.34 11.42 35.79
CA PRO A 759 -46.15 10.70 36.19
C PRO A 759 -45.02 10.89 35.20
N ALA A 760 -43.82 11.02 35.71
CA ALA A 760 -42.62 11.04 34.87
C ALA A 760 -42.41 9.68 34.20
N VAL A 761 -41.80 9.68 33.03
CA VAL A 761 -41.50 8.47 32.27
C VAL A 761 -40.03 8.15 32.43
N ASP A 762 -39.76 6.91 32.79
CA ASP A 762 -38.43 6.31 32.85
C ASP A 762 -38.43 5.00 32.09
N THR A 763 -37.39 4.77 31.28
CA THR A 763 -37.29 3.58 30.44
C THR A 763 -36.44 2.46 31.06
N GLY A 764 -35.73 2.77 32.16
CA GLY A 764 -34.87 1.81 32.87
C GLY A 764 -35.52 1.22 34.10
N VAL A 765 -34.96 1.55 35.27
CA VAL A 765 -35.40 0.99 36.56
C VAL A 765 -36.68 1.61 37.12
N GLY A 766 -37.26 2.54 36.42
CA GLY A 766 -38.52 3.19 36.80
C GLY A 766 -38.37 4.28 37.88
N VAL A 767 -39.45 4.99 38.10
CA VAL A 767 -39.53 6.10 39.09
C VAL A 767 -39.99 5.50 40.46
N PRO A 768 -39.33 5.86 41.57
CA PRO A 768 -39.74 5.42 42.92
C PRO A 768 -41.14 5.82 43.23
N THR A 769 -41.84 4.97 44.00
CA THR A 769 -43.21 5.28 44.45
C THR A 769 -43.26 6.35 45.53
N THR A 770 -42.15 6.61 46.21
CA THR A 770 -42.01 7.62 47.25
C THR A 770 -40.74 8.46 47.03
N GLN A 771 -40.78 9.74 47.42
CA GLN A 771 -39.66 10.65 47.30
C GLN A 771 -39.07 10.71 45.92
N ALA A 772 -39.87 10.57 44.85
CA ALA A 772 -39.46 10.64 43.49
C ALA A 772 -39.20 12.08 43.01
N TYR A 773 -40.05 13.00 43.44
CA TYR A 773 -40.05 14.38 42.94
C TYR A 773 -39.58 15.35 44.01
N GLN A 774 -38.60 16.17 43.71
CA GLN A 774 -38.23 17.35 44.49
C GLN A 774 -38.82 18.61 43.82
N TYR A 775 -39.32 19.53 44.68
CA TYR A 775 -39.87 20.76 44.21
C TYR A 775 -39.14 21.98 44.81
N TYR A 776 -39.12 23.04 44.05
CA TYR A 776 -38.78 24.37 44.56
C TYR A 776 -39.98 25.32 44.32
N TRP A 777 -40.28 26.08 45.34
CA TRP A 777 -41.27 27.15 45.29
C TRP A 777 -40.67 28.40 45.89
N GLY A 778 -40.51 29.49 45.12
CA GLY A 778 -39.86 30.71 45.57
C GLY A 778 -39.54 31.67 44.46
N THR A 779 -38.92 32.82 44.81
CA THR A 779 -38.67 33.94 43.90
C THR A 779 -37.44 33.82 43.05
N ASN A 780 -36.57 32.86 43.31
CA ASN A 780 -35.38 32.63 42.49
C ASN A 780 -35.71 31.75 41.28
N ARG A 781 -35.55 32.29 40.07
CA ARG A 781 -35.78 31.57 38.79
C ARG A 781 -34.90 30.33 38.66
N GLN A 782 -33.76 30.27 39.23
CA GLN A 782 -32.82 29.11 39.25
C GLN A 782 -32.82 28.37 40.59
N GLY A 783 -33.77 28.70 41.47
CA GLY A 783 -33.86 28.11 42.81
C GLY A 783 -33.98 26.59 42.80
N THR A 784 -33.44 25.96 43.81
CA THR A 784 -33.42 24.51 44.08
C THR A 784 -33.81 24.25 45.52
N SER A 785 -34.27 23.06 45.82
CA SER A 785 -34.55 22.63 47.20
C SER A 785 -34.34 21.11 47.38
N THR A 786 -34.38 20.66 48.61
CA THR A 786 -34.39 19.20 48.97
C THR A 786 -35.79 18.74 49.38
N ASN A 787 -36.83 19.58 49.19
CA ASN A 787 -38.21 19.24 49.60
C ASN A 787 -38.83 18.25 48.59
N TYR A 788 -39.47 17.23 49.07
CA TYR A 788 -40.17 16.24 48.25
C TYR A 788 -41.66 16.54 48.22
N THR A 789 -42.29 16.27 47.06
CA THR A 789 -43.76 16.27 46.99
C THR A 789 -44.36 15.02 47.64
N GLN A 790 -45.62 15.11 48.18
CA GLN A 790 -46.32 13.97 48.74
C GLN A 790 -46.99 13.11 47.67
N GLY A 791 -47.10 13.61 46.45
CA GLY A 791 -47.73 12.96 45.32
C GLY A 791 -47.44 13.70 44.02
N LEU A 792 -48.27 13.48 43.01
CA LEU A 792 -48.15 14.16 41.71
C LEU A 792 -48.86 15.52 41.72
N TRP A 793 -48.79 16.17 42.85
CA TRP A 793 -49.43 17.48 43.09
C TRP A 793 -48.64 18.31 44.12
N PHE A 794 -48.79 19.65 44.02
CA PHE A 794 -48.24 20.61 44.95
C PHE A 794 -49.26 21.73 45.19
N ASP A 795 -49.57 22.05 46.47
CA ASP A 795 -50.41 23.13 46.88
C ASP A 795 -49.64 24.11 47.75
N PRO A 796 -49.17 25.21 47.14
CA PRO A 796 -48.31 26.20 47.82
C PRO A 796 -49.10 27.11 48.72
N GLN A 797 -48.42 27.83 49.61
CA GLN A 797 -49.01 28.99 50.37
C GLN A 797 -49.17 30.16 49.39
N PRO A 798 -50.11 31.07 49.75
CA PRO A 798 -50.37 32.28 48.95
C PRO A 798 -49.11 33.11 48.76
N VAL A 799 -48.93 33.68 47.54
CA VAL A 799 -47.78 34.48 47.18
C VAL A 799 -48.07 35.99 47.36
N PRO A 800 -47.03 36.80 47.73
CA PRO A 800 -47.09 38.24 47.81
C PRO A 800 -47.43 38.91 46.48
N MET A 801 -47.90 40.11 46.48
CA MET A 801 -48.21 40.91 45.29
C MET A 801 -46.96 41.18 44.45
N GLN A 802 -47.13 41.18 43.17
CA GLN A 802 -46.18 41.63 42.12
C GLN A 802 -44.78 40.97 42.19
N THR A 803 -44.72 39.82 42.81
CA THR A 803 -43.48 39.07 42.92
C THR A 803 -43.60 37.74 42.17
N PRO A 804 -42.79 37.46 41.15
CA PRO A 804 -42.83 36.18 40.49
C PRO A 804 -42.39 35.06 41.42
N TYR A 805 -43.18 34.00 41.45
CA TYR A 805 -42.83 32.75 42.14
C TYR A 805 -42.72 31.62 41.13
N TYR A 806 -41.61 30.90 41.22
CA TYR A 806 -41.26 29.81 40.30
C TYR A 806 -41.56 28.46 40.95
N PHE A 807 -42.47 27.71 40.33
CA PHE A 807 -42.66 26.30 40.62
C PHE A 807 -41.71 25.49 39.77
N ARG A 808 -40.76 24.83 40.39
CA ARG A 808 -39.77 24.01 39.69
C ARG A 808 -39.82 22.59 40.24
N LEU A 809 -39.61 21.62 39.34
CA LEU A 809 -39.52 20.20 39.67
C LEU A 809 -38.24 19.59 39.12
N ARG A 810 -37.75 18.56 39.77
CA ARG A 810 -36.92 17.51 39.23
C ARG A 810 -37.39 16.16 39.72
N VAL A 811 -37.05 15.10 38.99
CA VAL A 811 -37.48 13.71 39.35
C VAL A 811 -36.25 12.84 39.33
N ARG A 812 -36.24 11.77 40.13
CA ARG A 812 -35.24 10.74 40.11
C ARG A 812 -35.85 9.39 39.76
N ASP A 813 -34.98 8.49 39.24
CA ASP A 813 -35.30 7.06 39.14
C ASP A 813 -34.98 6.28 40.42
N ASN A 814 -35.11 4.95 40.33
CA ASN A 814 -34.76 4.05 41.43
C ASN A 814 -33.23 3.87 41.64
N HIS A 815 -32.39 4.28 40.68
CA HIS A 815 -30.94 4.35 40.80
C HIS A 815 -30.43 5.67 41.37
N GLY A 816 -31.29 6.68 41.46
CA GLY A 816 -30.97 7.98 41.97
C GLY A 816 -30.48 8.96 40.88
N ASN A 817 -30.64 8.63 39.60
CA ASN A 817 -30.36 9.57 38.49
C ASN A 817 -31.40 10.68 38.50
N TRP A 818 -30.98 11.90 38.75
CA TRP A 818 -31.86 13.08 38.81
C TRP A 818 -31.97 13.79 37.48
N SER A 819 -33.20 14.13 37.08
CA SER A 819 -33.39 15.07 35.99
C SER A 819 -32.88 16.47 36.35
N ALA A 820 -32.62 17.27 35.36
CA ALA A 820 -32.37 18.70 35.56
C ALA A 820 -33.60 19.38 36.18
N TRP A 821 -33.38 20.42 36.98
CA TRP A 821 -34.46 21.26 37.47
C TRP A 821 -35.15 21.95 36.31
N LYS A 822 -36.45 21.74 36.18
CA LYS A 822 -37.33 22.40 35.17
C LYS A 822 -38.31 23.33 35.82
N THR A 823 -38.42 24.57 35.36
CA THR A 823 -39.50 25.46 35.74
C THR A 823 -40.77 24.96 35.06
N MET A 824 -41.72 24.55 35.87
CA MET A 824 -43.02 24.01 35.47
C MET A 824 -44.07 25.15 35.32
N PHE A 825 -43.93 26.20 36.15
CA PHE A 825 -44.83 27.31 36.14
C PHE A 825 -44.25 28.56 36.85
N THR A 826 -44.64 29.74 36.41
CA THR A 826 -44.37 31.06 37.06
C THR A 826 -45.65 31.71 37.44
N LEU A 827 -45.93 31.81 38.75
CA LEU A 827 -47.09 32.52 39.26
C LEU A 827 -46.73 33.93 39.62
N ILE A 828 -47.54 34.91 39.12
CA ILE A 828 -47.43 36.32 39.46
C ILE A 828 -48.79 36.78 39.91
N TYR A 829 -48.94 37.08 41.20
CA TYR A 829 -50.15 37.68 41.74
C TYR A 829 -50.04 39.19 41.69
N ASP A 830 -51.01 39.84 41.01
CA ASP A 830 -51.13 41.26 40.96
C ASP A 830 -52.64 41.68 41.05
N PRO A 831 -53.12 42.09 42.16
CA PRO A 831 -54.53 42.44 42.35
C PRO A 831 -54.95 43.59 41.47
N PHE A 832 -54.00 44.34 40.88
CA PHE A 832 -54.28 45.48 39.99
C PHE A 832 -54.11 45.10 38.50
N ALA A 833 -53.79 43.91 38.19
CA ALA A 833 -53.61 43.45 36.79
C ALA A 833 -54.95 43.60 36.03
N LYS A 834 -54.84 44.12 34.85
CA LYS A 834 -56.01 44.18 33.95
C LYS A 834 -56.29 42.77 33.41
N ASP A 835 -57.62 42.43 33.36
CA ASP A 835 -58.01 41.18 32.73
C ASP A 835 -57.49 41.14 31.29
N PRO A 836 -56.87 40.01 30.85
CA PRO A 836 -56.51 39.85 29.47
C PRO A 836 -57.79 39.99 28.60
N ILE A 837 -57.75 40.91 27.66
CA ILE A 837 -58.90 41.10 26.72
C ILE A 837 -58.84 39.90 25.78
N TRP A 838 -59.72 38.93 25.93
CA TRP A 838 -59.90 37.84 24.95
C TRP A 838 -60.65 38.41 23.74
N LEU A 839 -59.86 38.76 22.70
CA LEU A 839 -60.49 38.98 21.38
C LEU A 839 -60.84 37.58 20.83
N PRO A 840 -62.12 37.31 20.49
CA PRO A 840 -62.44 36.04 19.85
C PRO A 840 -61.76 35.99 18.51
N ILE A 841 -60.95 34.92 18.33
CA ILE A 841 -60.37 34.62 17.03
C ILE A 841 -61.52 34.23 16.11
N ILE A 842 -61.84 35.11 15.21
CA ILE A 842 -62.78 34.85 14.11
C ILE A 842 -61.96 34.07 13.06
N HIS A 843 -62.16 32.76 13.05
CA HIS A 843 -61.72 32.02 11.90
C HIS A 843 -62.49 32.47 10.65
N LYS A 844 -61.77 33.04 9.69
CA LYS A 844 -62.24 33.16 8.32
C LYS A 844 -61.86 31.96 7.51
#